data_82fe1f59e9d5fb58cd4b3b6436a59d3c
#
_entry.id   82fe1f59e9d5fb58cd4b3b6436a59d3c
#
_cell.length_a   1.000
_cell.length_b   1.000
_cell.length_c   1.000
_cell.angle_alpha   90.00
_cell.angle_beta   90.00
_cell.angle_gamma   90.00
#
_symmetry.space_group_name_H-M   'P 1'
#
loop_
_entity.id
_entity.type
_entity.pdbx_description
1 polymer ?
#
loop_
_entity_poly.entity_id
_entity_poly.type
_entity_poly.pdbx_seq_one_letter_code
_entity_poly.pdbx_strand_id
1 'polypeptide(L)'
;MSRNITLPSFKHSLVAVAVFALTSPISFAQEEKVNSNETIEELENFSPETSAIDLSKVVVTAGGFSQEIKSAPASISVVSKADLDNAPFRDVTDALKDVPGVVITGGGASQDISIRGMAPQYTLMMVDGKRQNSRQTRPNSDGSGIEQGWIPPLAAIDRIEVVRGPMSSRYGSDAMGGVINIITKKVADKWGGNVRTDYTVQHDSDEGNGSNTEFYLNGPLIQEMLGLQLYGKYSNRQEDEVIGGNPEQRIENIGGKLTFVPVKGQTFEVEYASGFQKRFWNADKSAAKSSDNKYKRNNGSLRYTGEFDGGIIADLIVSHEKNNNYSRNMIVKNTEVNGNVIIPVGTHTITVGGQYLDEKLTDTNNKFNTSTNKINNISRKSYAFFIEDEWWLLDNVALTAGLRYDHDENFGSHWSPRLYGVWNIDEAWTVKGGISTGYRTPSIRQAVADWGHGTGGGGSNSVILGNPNLKPEKSINYEIGVNFAPNDNLDMNLTVFHTKFKDKLQNITLCQSPEAPKGQYDSSYDKCQAPNGQWFYFIQTNQNIDSAKLQGVELAASWRPIEEVTLSTSYTYTKTEQTSGANKGDPLNRIPKHLLNVNADWQFTPQANIWAKASYRGKETQLSRGGAKGTEYPSYTMVDIGGSYKFDDRTSFFAGVYNLTNKKIDNLTFGKSLEGRRYWLGVSVDF
;
A
#
# COMPACT_ATOMS: atom_id res chain seq x y z
N MET A 1 -40.40 -27.31 27.23
CA MET A 1 -40.70 -26.66 25.92
C MET A 1 -39.42 -26.67 25.14
N SER A 2 -39.30 -27.63 24.25
CA SER A 2 -38.14 -27.83 23.37
C SER A 2 -38.21 -26.85 22.20
N ARG A 3 -37.22 -25.99 22.06
CA ARG A 3 -37.06 -25.16 20.86
C ARG A 3 -36.14 -25.90 19.89
N ASN A 4 -36.72 -26.27 18.77
CA ASN A 4 -36.02 -26.80 17.60
C ASN A 4 -35.12 -25.71 17.01
N ILE A 5 -33.83 -25.97 16.94
CA ILE A 5 -32.87 -25.15 16.20
C ILE A 5 -32.93 -25.63 14.73
N THR A 6 -33.57 -24.83 13.88
CA THR A 6 -33.53 -25.01 12.43
C THR A 6 -32.26 -24.33 11.91
N LEU A 7 -31.32 -25.12 11.40
CA LEU A 7 -30.16 -24.66 10.63
C LEU A 7 -30.66 -24.07 9.30
N PRO A 8 -30.16 -22.89 8.87
CA PRO A 8 -30.50 -22.35 7.56
C PRO A 8 -29.81 -23.17 6.45
N SER A 9 -30.59 -23.52 5.44
CA SER A 9 -30.13 -24.25 4.26
C SER A 9 -29.13 -23.44 3.46
N PHE A 10 -27.92 -23.95 3.37
CA PHE A 10 -26.88 -23.46 2.47
C PHE A 10 -27.26 -23.79 1.01
N LYS A 11 -27.61 -22.79 0.22
CA LYS A 11 -27.55 -22.90 -1.25
C LYS A 11 -26.10 -22.63 -1.67
N HIS A 12 -25.38 -23.72 -1.86
CA HIS A 12 -24.00 -23.70 -2.34
C HIS A 12 -23.98 -23.45 -3.84
N SER A 13 -23.22 -22.43 -4.25
CA SER A 13 -22.51 -22.47 -5.50
C SER A 13 -21.12 -23.02 -5.20
N LEU A 14 -21.01 -24.34 -5.26
CA LEU A 14 -19.74 -25.04 -5.26
C LEU A 14 -19.01 -24.70 -6.57
N VAL A 15 -17.99 -23.86 -6.51
CA VAL A 15 -16.92 -23.91 -7.50
C VAL A 15 -16.02 -25.06 -7.05
N ALA A 16 -16.29 -26.23 -7.60
CA ALA A 16 -15.44 -27.40 -7.41
C ALA A 16 -14.11 -27.12 -8.14
N VAL A 17 -13.06 -26.84 -7.39
CA VAL A 17 -11.69 -26.96 -7.88
C VAL A 17 -11.40 -28.46 -7.90
N ALA A 18 -11.54 -29.07 -9.08
CA ALA A 18 -11.13 -30.44 -9.32
C ALA A 18 -9.59 -30.49 -9.31
N VAL A 19 -9.01 -30.91 -8.21
CA VAL A 19 -7.63 -31.37 -8.17
C VAL A 19 -7.61 -32.76 -8.80
N PHE A 20 -7.25 -32.85 -10.08
CA PHE A 20 -6.93 -34.13 -10.73
C PHE A 20 -5.59 -34.62 -10.19
N ALA A 21 -5.64 -35.61 -9.33
CA ALA A 21 -4.49 -36.45 -8.99
C ALA A 21 -4.15 -37.31 -10.20
N LEU A 22 -3.15 -36.95 -10.96
CA LEU A 22 -2.52 -37.79 -11.97
C LEU A 22 -1.50 -38.66 -11.25
N THR A 23 -1.95 -39.86 -10.82
CA THR A 23 -1.08 -40.95 -10.49
C THR A 23 -0.90 -41.81 -11.74
N SER A 24 0.26 -41.74 -12.35
CA SER A 24 0.74 -42.75 -13.30
C SER A 24 2.15 -43.18 -12.90
N PRO A 25 2.43 -44.48 -12.80
CA PRO A 25 3.75 -44.95 -12.38
C PRO A 25 4.72 -44.84 -13.55
N ILE A 26 5.81 -44.10 -13.39
CA ILE A 26 6.95 -44.13 -14.29
C ILE A 26 7.92 -45.19 -13.76
N SER A 27 8.14 -46.19 -14.61
CA SER A 27 9.03 -47.30 -14.44
C SER A 27 10.48 -46.87 -14.30
N PHE A 28 11.15 -47.35 -13.26
CA PHE A 28 12.60 -47.18 -13.07
C PHE A 28 13.36 -48.06 -14.05
N ALA A 29 14.27 -47.48 -14.81
CA ALA A 29 15.35 -48.18 -15.49
C ALA A 29 16.59 -48.22 -14.57
N GLN A 30 17.25 -49.35 -14.55
CA GLN A 30 18.35 -49.73 -13.65
C GLN A 30 19.60 -48.90 -13.82
N GLU A 31 20.27 -48.66 -12.68
CA GLU A 31 21.64 -48.17 -12.57
C GLU A 31 22.65 -49.17 -13.13
N GLU A 32 23.55 -48.69 -13.97
CA GLU A 32 24.84 -49.34 -14.24
C GLU A 32 25.92 -48.67 -13.38
N LYS A 33 26.52 -49.48 -12.51
CA LYS A 33 27.68 -49.09 -11.68
C LYS A 33 28.92 -49.04 -12.56
N VAL A 34 29.57 -47.90 -12.64
CA VAL A 34 30.96 -47.82 -13.05
C VAL A 34 31.81 -47.46 -11.82
N ASN A 35 32.65 -48.42 -11.44
CA ASN A 35 33.71 -48.28 -10.46
C ASN A 35 34.94 -47.63 -11.11
N SER A 36 35.44 -46.56 -10.55
CA SER A 36 36.86 -46.21 -10.68
C SER A 36 37.29 -45.38 -9.45
N ASN A 37 38.06 -46.06 -8.60
CA ASN A 37 38.93 -45.44 -7.62
C ASN A 37 40.07 -44.71 -8.35
N GLU A 38 40.19 -43.43 -8.19
CA GLU A 38 41.48 -42.72 -8.25
C GLU A 38 41.48 -41.57 -7.24
N THR A 39 42.40 -41.69 -6.33
CA THR A 39 42.84 -40.73 -5.33
C THR A 39 43.22 -39.40 -5.93
N ILE A 40 42.61 -38.32 -5.46
CA ILE A 40 43.19 -36.99 -5.50
C ILE A 40 43.07 -36.40 -4.10
N GLU A 41 44.12 -36.55 -3.32
CA GLU A 41 44.47 -35.67 -2.21
C GLU A 41 44.99 -34.33 -2.80
N GLU A 42 44.78 -33.26 -2.02
CA GLU A 42 45.28 -31.90 -2.24
C GLU A 42 44.53 -31.02 -3.26
N LEU A 43 43.43 -30.41 -2.78
CA LEU A 43 43.09 -28.99 -2.97
C LEU A 43 42.05 -28.58 -1.93
N GLU A 44 42.37 -28.75 -0.66
CA GLU A 44 41.77 -27.97 0.42
C GLU A 44 42.39 -26.58 0.43
N ASN A 45 41.51 -25.58 0.55
CA ASN A 45 41.75 -24.17 0.76
C ASN A 45 41.57 -23.24 -0.43
N PHE A 46 40.27 -23.07 -0.83
CA PHE A 46 39.71 -21.77 -1.19
C PHE A 46 38.18 -21.90 -1.14
N SER A 47 37.61 -21.87 0.07
CA SER A 47 36.20 -21.56 0.25
C SER A 47 36.14 -20.07 0.51
N PRO A 48 35.63 -19.26 -0.43
CA PRO A 48 35.14 -17.94 -0.02
C PRO A 48 33.92 -18.21 0.85
N GLU A 49 34.01 -17.89 2.13
CA GLU A 49 32.84 -17.66 2.97
C GLU A 49 32.06 -16.51 2.34
N THR A 50 31.23 -16.82 1.35
CA THR A 50 30.09 -15.99 1.03
C THR A 50 29.14 -16.17 2.20
N SER A 51 29.27 -15.30 3.21
CA SER A 51 28.24 -15.11 4.20
C SER A 51 26.92 -14.97 3.44
N ALA A 52 25.99 -15.90 3.65
CA ALA A 52 24.69 -15.87 3.03
C ALA A 52 24.08 -14.48 3.34
N ILE A 53 23.88 -13.66 2.32
CA ILE A 53 23.28 -12.34 2.48
C ILE A 53 21.89 -12.57 3.02
N ASP A 54 21.62 -12.09 4.21
CA ASP A 54 20.28 -12.13 4.81
C ASP A 54 19.36 -11.23 3.98
N LEU A 55 18.58 -11.84 3.09
CA LEU A 55 17.67 -11.13 2.20
C LEU A 55 16.61 -10.31 2.95
N SER A 56 16.37 -10.58 4.23
CA SER A 56 15.48 -9.76 5.07
C SER A 56 16.05 -8.36 5.34
N LYS A 57 17.37 -8.19 5.19
CA LYS A 57 18.11 -6.93 5.38
C LYS A 57 18.41 -6.20 4.05
N VAL A 58 17.88 -6.67 2.91
CA VAL A 58 18.13 -6.11 1.58
C VAL A 58 16.89 -5.42 1.03
N VAL A 59 17.09 -4.24 0.44
CA VAL A 59 16.04 -3.42 -0.18
C VAL A 59 16.42 -2.97 -1.59
N VAL A 60 15.42 -2.68 -2.41
CA VAL A 60 15.60 -2.17 -3.78
C VAL A 60 14.91 -0.82 -4.01
N THR A 61 13.91 -0.45 -3.22
CA THR A 61 13.07 0.73 -3.46
C THR A 61 13.82 2.05 -3.25
N ALA A 62 14.81 2.10 -2.38
CA ALA A 62 15.54 3.34 -2.09
C ALA A 62 16.49 3.77 -3.22
N GLY A 63 17.31 2.85 -3.74
CA GLY A 63 18.32 3.11 -4.77
C GLY A 63 18.01 2.50 -6.15
N GLY A 64 17.00 1.59 -6.21
CA GLY A 64 16.62 0.86 -7.44
C GLY A 64 17.48 -0.37 -7.73
N PHE A 65 18.45 -0.66 -6.90
CA PHE A 65 19.26 -1.87 -6.90
C PHE A 65 19.29 -2.46 -5.49
N SER A 66 19.68 -3.72 -5.40
CA SER A 66 19.77 -4.43 -4.12
C SER A 66 20.87 -3.85 -3.24
N GLN A 67 20.51 -3.40 -2.05
CA GLN A 67 21.45 -2.84 -1.07
C GLN A 67 20.95 -3.13 0.36
N GLU A 68 21.85 -3.13 1.33
CA GLU A 68 21.50 -3.31 2.72
C GLU A 68 20.65 -2.14 3.24
N ILE A 69 19.67 -2.42 4.10
CA ILE A 69 18.79 -1.40 4.71
C ILE A 69 19.61 -0.30 5.41
N LYS A 70 20.70 -0.68 6.13
CA LYS A 70 21.54 0.28 6.84
C LYS A 70 22.23 1.26 5.90
N SER A 71 22.64 0.81 4.69
CA SER A 71 23.34 1.62 3.68
C SER A 71 22.37 2.31 2.71
N ALA A 72 21.08 1.98 2.73
CA ALA A 72 20.09 2.58 1.84
C ALA A 72 19.91 4.08 2.14
N PRO A 73 19.97 4.95 1.10
CA PRO A 73 19.92 6.41 1.28
C PRO A 73 18.48 6.90 1.50
N ALA A 74 17.75 6.32 2.46
CA ALA A 74 16.39 6.69 2.84
C ALA A 74 16.05 6.17 4.24
N SER A 75 15.00 6.75 4.86
CA SER A 75 14.32 6.13 5.99
C SER A 75 13.42 5.01 5.47
N ILE A 76 13.88 3.78 5.57
CA ILE A 76 13.20 2.59 5.04
C ILE A 76 12.90 1.57 6.13
N SER A 77 11.78 0.88 6.02
CA SER A 77 11.42 -0.28 6.82
C SER A 77 10.98 -1.42 5.91
N VAL A 78 11.24 -2.64 6.33
CA VAL A 78 10.85 -3.86 5.63
C VAL A 78 9.95 -4.67 6.54
N VAL A 79 8.83 -5.13 6.00
CA VAL A 79 8.05 -6.24 6.55
C VAL A 79 8.50 -7.47 5.78
N SER A 80 9.23 -8.34 6.44
CA SER A 80 9.86 -9.51 5.82
C SER A 80 8.86 -10.62 5.54
N LYS A 81 9.28 -11.61 4.74
CA LYS A 81 8.49 -12.83 4.56
C LYS A 81 8.23 -13.55 5.89
N ALA A 82 9.22 -13.61 6.78
CA ALA A 82 9.06 -14.22 8.10
C ALA A 82 7.98 -13.50 8.94
N ASP A 83 7.95 -12.15 8.90
CA ASP A 83 6.88 -11.37 9.55
C ASP A 83 5.51 -11.69 8.95
N LEU A 84 5.41 -11.82 7.62
CA LEU A 84 4.16 -12.12 6.92
C LEU A 84 3.66 -13.55 7.18
N ASP A 85 4.56 -14.52 7.32
CA ASP A 85 4.22 -15.92 7.53
C ASP A 85 3.87 -16.20 9.01
N ASN A 86 4.54 -15.55 9.96
CA ASN A 86 4.38 -15.80 11.41
C ASN A 86 3.21 -15.02 12.02
N ALA A 87 2.82 -13.89 11.43
CA ALA A 87 1.74 -13.08 11.96
C ALA A 87 0.43 -13.33 11.21
N PRO A 88 -0.72 -13.29 11.88
CA PRO A 88 -2.02 -13.52 11.27
C PRO A 88 -2.56 -12.25 10.61
N PHE A 89 -1.82 -11.68 9.68
CA PHE A 89 -2.28 -10.56 8.91
C PHE A 89 -3.43 -10.98 7.99
N ARG A 90 -4.51 -10.19 7.97
CA ARG A 90 -5.65 -10.38 7.07
C ARG A 90 -5.35 -9.80 5.69
N ASP A 91 -4.58 -8.72 5.68
CA ASP A 91 -4.16 -8.00 4.48
C ASP A 91 -2.90 -7.16 4.74
N VAL A 92 -2.42 -6.53 3.69
CA VAL A 92 -1.27 -5.60 3.73
C VAL A 92 -1.47 -4.44 4.74
N THR A 93 -2.70 -4.00 4.98
CA THR A 93 -2.98 -2.91 5.91
C THR A 93 -2.64 -3.31 7.34
N ASP A 94 -2.95 -4.56 7.72
CA ASP A 94 -2.58 -5.10 9.02
C ASP A 94 -1.06 -5.19 9.17
N ALA A 95 -0.35 -5.66 8.15
CA ALA A 95 1.11 -5.76 8.15
C ALA A 95 1.82 -4.40 8.29
N LEU A 96 1.22 -3.34 7.74
CA LEU A 96 1.80 -2.01 7.75
C LEU A 96 1.52 -1.20 9.03
N LYS A 97 0.61 -1.63 9.90
CA LYS A 97 0.27 -0.91 11.14
C LYS A 97 1.46 -0.73 12.08
N ASP A 98 2.41 -1.66 12.06
CA ASP A 98 3.56 -1.68 12.97
C ASP A 98 4.76 -0.88 12.43
N VAL A 99 4.69 -0.45 11.17
CA VAL A 99 5.74 0.35 10.55
C VAL A 99 5.71 1.78 11.11
N PRO A 100 6.83 2.30 11.68
CA PRO A 100 6.87 3.67 12.19
C PRO A 100 6.56 4.67 11.08
N GLY A 101 5.86 5.75 11.42
CA GLY A 101 5.44 6.77 10.46
C GLY A 101 4.23 6.41 9.59
N VAL A 102 3.79 5.15 9.60
CA VAL A 102 2.59 4.72 8.87
C VAL A 102 1.35 4.88 9.75
N VAL A 103 0.33 5.52 9.20
CA VAL A 103 -0.97 5.75 9.85
C VAL A 103 -2.07 5.14 9.02
N ILE A 104 -2.75 4.15 9.56
CA ILE A 104 -3.97 3.64 8.96
C ILE A 104 -5.12 4.58 9.32
N THR A 105 -5.72 5.19 8.31
CA THR A 105 -6.86 6.11 8.45
C THR A 105 -8.17 5.41 8.09
N GLY A 106 -9.31 5.92 8.57
CA GLY A 106 -10.59 5.27 8.38
C GLY A 106 -10.79 4.05 9.29
N GLY A 107 -11.71 3.16 8.94
CA GLY A 107 -12.04 1.97 9.72
C GLY A 107 -12.73 0.90 8.87
N GLY A 108 -12.70 -0.36 9.36
CA GLY A 108 -13.34 -1.49 8.71
C GLY A 108 -12.93 -1.67 7.25
N ALA A 109 -13.90 -1.71 6.35
CA ALA A 109 -13.69 -1.86 4.91
C ALA A 109 -13.15 -0.59 4.21
N SER A 110 -13.04 0.54 4.90
CA SER A 110 -12.69 1.85 4.33
C SER A 110 -11.39 2.40 4.91
N GLN A 111 -10.35 1.57 4.97
CA GLN A 111 -9.03 1.94 5.47
C GLN A 111 -8.14 2.46 4.35
N ASP A 112 -7.42 3.55 4.60
CA ASP A 112 -6.37 4.08 3.72
C ASP A 112 -5.05 4.19 4.47
N ILE A 113 -3.94 4.23 3.72
CA ILE A 113 -2.59 4.28 4.27
C ILE A 113 -2.01 5.68 4.06
N SER A 114 -1.53 6.29 5.14
CA SER A 114 -0.90 7.60 5.20
C SER A 114 0.50 7.47 5.78
N ILE A 115 1.47 8.22 5.28
CA ILE A 115 2.86 8.21 5.79
C ILE A 115 3.21 9.59 6.33
N ARG A 116 3.79 9.66 7.55
CA ARG A 116 4.25 10.88 8.22
C ARG A 116 3.20 11.99 8.31
N GLY A 117 1.92 11.62 8.36
CA GLY A 117 0.82 12.59 8.42
C GLY A 117 0.46 13.24 7.08
N MET A 118 1.07 12.83 5.99
CA MET A 118 0.62 13.14 4.64
C MET A 118 -0.63 12.33 4.32
N ALA A 119 -1.65 12.95 3.75
CA ALA A 119 -2.89 12.26 3.39
C ALA A 119 -2.62 11.10 2.38
N PRO A 120 -3.50 10.10 2.30
CA PRO A 120 -3.25 8.88 1.51
C PRO A 120 -2.90 9.13 0.04
N GLN A 121 -3.37 10.22 -0.57
CA GLN A 121 -3.04 10.57 -1.96
C GLN A 121 -1.57 10.95 -2.19
N TYR A 122 -0.79 11.12 -1.14
CA TYR A 122 0.65 11.41 -1.21
C TYR A 122 1.50 10.18 -0.94
N THR A 123 0.88 9.01 -0.78
CA THR A 123 1.54 7.71 -0.62
C THR A 123 1.47 6.95 -1.94
N LEU A 124 2.61 6.71 -2.56
CA LEU A 124 2.69 5.89 -3.76
C LEU A 124 2.69 4.40 -3.36
N MET A 125 1.77 3.63 -3.90
CA MET A 125 1.74 2.18 -3.75
C MET A 125 2.18 1.50 -5.04
N MET A 126 3.06 0.52 -4.93
CA MET A 126 3.57 -0.26 -6.06
C MET A 126 3.53 -1.77 -5.77
N VAL A 127 3.50 -2.57 -6.82
CA VAL A 127 3.72 -4.03 -6.81
C VAL A 127 4.82 -4.31 -7.84
N ASP A 128 5.94 -4.85 -7.40
CA ASP A 128 7.15 -5.09 -8.23
C ASP A 128 7.58 -3.84 -9.03
N GLY A 129 7.55 -2.65 -8.41
CA GLY A 129 7.87 -1.39 -9.07
C GLY A 129 6.78 -0.81 -9.98
N LYS A 130 5.66 -1.51 -10.18
CA LYS A 130 4.51 -1.06 -10.99
C LYS A 130 3.54 -0.25 -10.14
N ARG A 131 3.28 1.00 -10.51
CA ARG A 131 2.37 1.89 -9.79
C ARG A 131 0.93 1.35 -9.77
N GLN A 132 0.22 1.58 -8.68
CA GLN A 132 -1.19 1.27 -8.52
C GLN A 132 -2.00 2.57 -8.70
N ASN A 133 -2.48 2.84 -9.92
CA ASN A 133 -3.09 4.12 -10.31
C ASN A 133 -4.63 4.13 -10.28
N SER A 134 -5.27 3.28 -9.48
CA SER A 134 -6.74 3.15 -9.44
C SER A 134 -7.45 4.32 -8.74
N ARG A 135 -6.72 5.21 -8.05
CA ARG A 135 -7.29 6.29 -7.24
C ARG A 135 -8.17 7.28 -8.01
N GLN A 136 -7.90 7.48 -9.30
CA GLN A 136 -8.73 8.34 -10.15
C GLN A 136 -10.17 7.83 -10.32
N THR A 137 -10.45 6.55 -10.05
CA THR A 137 -11.81 5.98 -10.09
C THR A 137 -12.63 6.25 -8.84
N ARG A 138 -12.03 6.83 -7.80
CA ARG A 138 -12.71 7.19 -6.56
C ARG A 138 -12.63 8.69 -6.27
N PRO A 139 -13.51 9.49 -6.86
CA PRO A 139 -13.58 10.91 -6.57
C PRO A 139 -13.97 11.17 -5.12
N ASN A 140 -13.53 12.28 -4.55
CA ASN A 140 -13.94 12.78 -3.24
C ASN A 140 -13.73 11.80 -2.07
N SER A 141 -12.71 10.97 -2.10
CA SER A 141 -12.45 9.92 -1.11
C SER A 141 -13.48 8.79 -1.05
N ASP A 142 -14.40 8.71 -2.00
CA ASP A 142 -15.26 7.55 -2.16
C ASP A 142 -14.42 6.31 -2.43
N GLY A 143 -14.75 5.19 -1.79
CA GLY A 143 -14.05 3.94 -2.00
C GLY A 143 -12.66 3.85 -1.34
N SER A 144 -12.43 4.54 -0.21
CA SER A 144 -11.25 4.31 0.64
C SER A 144 -11.00 2.82 0.86
N GLY A 145 -9.75 2.36 0.76
CA GLY A 145 -9.37 0.95 0.90
C GLY A 145 -9.56 0.09 -0.36
N ILE A 146 -9.91 0.67 -1.51
CA ILE A 146 -10.03 -0.08 -2.76
C ILE A 146 -8.66 -0.51 -3.29
N GLU A 147 -7.63 0.34 -3.16
CA GLU A 147 -6.28 0.04 -3.63
C GLU A 147 -5.69 -1.19 -2.95
N GLN A 148 -5.90 -1.34 -1.66
CA GLN A 148 -5.41 -2.48 -0.87
C GLN A 148 -6.04 -3.82 -1.32
N GLY A 149 -7.27 -3.77 -1.80
CA GLY A 149 -7.97 -4.94 -2.32
C GLY A 149 -7.43 -5.45 -3.66
N TRP A 150 -6.56 -4.71 -4.37
CA TRP A 150 -5.92 -5.13 -5.63
C TRP A 150 -4.56 -5.80 -5.44
N ILE A 151 -4.06 -5.86 -4.21
CA ILE A 151 -2.76 -6.43 -3.89
C ILE A 151 -2.82 -7.96 -4.01
N PRO A 152 -1.76 -8.61 -4.51
CA PRO A 152 -1.65 -10.07 -4.49
C PRO A 152 -1.85 -10.65 -3.08
N PRO A 153 -2.27 -11.91 -2.95
CA PRO A 153 -2.38 -12.58 -1.65
C PRO A 153 -1.04 -12.61 -0.92
N LEU A 154 -1.09 -12.59 0.43
CA LEU A 154 0.12 -12.56 1.26
C LEU A 154 1.09 -13.71 0.94
N ALA A 155 0.57 -14.89 0.58
CA ALA A 155 1.38 -16.04 0.18
C ALA A 155 2.26 -15.80 -1.06
N ALA A 156 1.87 -14.85 -1.95
CA ALA A 156 2.64 -14.47 -3.13
C ALA A 156 3.69 -13.38 -2.85
N ILE A 157 3.66 -12.75 -1.66
CA ILE A 157 4.54 -11.66 -1.29
C ILE A 157 5.84 -12.21 -0.69
N ASP A 158 6.97 -11.65 -1.11
CA ASP A 158 8.28 -11.90 -0.52
C ASP A 158 8.54 -10.94 0.65
N ARG A 159 8.31 -9.64 0.42
CA ARG A 159 8.46 -8.59 1.43
C ARG A 159 7.73 -7.32 1.02
N ILE A 160 7.53 -6.42 1.98
CA ILE A 160 6.98 -5.08 1.74
C ILE A 160 8.02 -4.06 2.18
N GLU A 161 8.45 -3.21 1.24
CA GLU A 161 9.39 -2.12 1.50
C GLU A 161 8.63 -0.81 1.66
N VAL A 162 8.86 -0.09 2.75
CA VAL A 162 8.22 1.19 3.06
C VAL A 162 9.27 2.27 3.17
N VAL A 163 9.37 3.11 2.16
CA VAL A 163 10.23 4.31 2.17
C VAL A 163 9.42 5.49 2.68
N ARG A 164 9.90 6.16 3.71
CA ARG A 164 9.24 7.30 4.34
C ARG A 164 9.91 8.61 3.92
N GLY A 165 9.09 9.62 3.67
CA GLY A 165 9.52 10.89 3.11
C GLY A 165 9.50 10.94 1.59
N PRO A 166 9.68 12.13 1.01
CA PRO A 166 9.55 12.32 -0.43
C PRO A 166 10.58 11.53 -1.24
N MET A 167 10.08 10.84 -2.27
CA MET A 167 10.86 10.09 -3.24
C MET A 167 10.55 10.51 -4.68
N SER A 168 10.12 11.78 -4.87
CA SER A 168 9.76 12.27 -6.20
C SER A 168 10.96 12.40 -7.14
N SER A 169 12.18 12.54 -6.64
CA SER A 169 13.41 12.48 -7.46
C SER A 169 13.57 11.15 -8.21
N ARG A 170 12.97 10.06 -7.73
CA ARG A 170 12.99 8.76 -8.41
C ARG A 170 11.65 8.38 -9.01
N TYR A 171 10.57 8.53 -8.24
CA TYR A 171 9.26 8.01 -8.60
C TYR A 171 8.28 9.08 -9.11
N GLY A 172 8.65 10.38 -9.10
CA GLY A 172 7.82 11.47 -9.60
C GLY A 172 6.60 11.77 -8.73
N SER A 173 5.49 12.13 -9.38
CA SER A 173 4.24 12.50 -8.72
C SER A 173 3.72 11.41 -7.77
N ASP A 174 3.01 11.84 -6.71
CA ASP A 174 2.35 11.03 -5.68
C ASP A 174 3.29 10.40 -4.62
N ALA A 175 4.62 10.46 -4.79
CA ALA A 175 5.60 9.97 -3.82
C ALA A 175 6.07 11.06 -2.83
N MET A 176 5.17 11.94 -2.36
CA MET A 176 5.50 13.04 -1.44
C MET A 176 5.56 12.60 0.02
N GLY A 177 4.71 11.70 0.44
CA GLY A 177 4.69 11.15 1.81
C GLY A 177 5.61 9.95 1.95
N GLY A 178 5.73 9.19 0.88
CA GLY A 178 6.55 7.98 0.82
C GLY A 178 6.09 7.00 -0.25
N VAL A 179 6.76 5.85 -0.27
CA VAL A 179 6.52 4.76 -1.22
C VAL A 179 6.35 3.45 -0.46
N ILE A 180 5.32 2.70 -0.81
CA ILE A 180 5.12 1.32 -0.37
C ILE A 180 5.29 0.45 -1.60
N ASN A 181 6.31 -0.40 -1.62
CA ASN A 181 6.57 -1.32 -2.71
C ASN A 181 6.42 -2.76 -2.21
N ILE A 182 5.48 -3.47 -2.77
CA ILE A 182 5.20 -4.88 -2.47
C ILE A 182 6.00 -5.70 -3.46
N ILE A 183 6.97 -6.45 -2.97
CA ILE A 183 7.83 -7.31 -3.77
C ILE A 183 7.24 -8.72 -3.74
N THR A 184 6.94 -9.28 -4.90
CA THR A 184 6.43 -10.65 -5.03
C THR A 184 7.58 -11.66 -5.08
N LYS A 185 7.29 -12.90 -4.70
CA LYS A 185 8.24 -14.02 -4.78
C LYS A 185 8.74 -14.20 -6.22
N LYS A 186 9.98 -14.63 -6.37
CA LYS A 186 10.55 -15.08 -7.65
C LYS A 186 10.05 -16.50 -7.98
N VAL A 187 10.21 -16.91 -9.24
CA VAL A 187 9.93 -18.29 -9.66
C VAL A 187 10.84 -19.24 -8.89
N ALA A 188 10.27 -20.28 -8.33
CA ALA A 188 11.01 -21.33 -7.62
C ALA A 188 11.56 -22.38 -8.59
N ASP A 189 12.66 -23.03 -8.20
CA ASP A 189 13.29 -24.12 -8.99
C ASP A 189 12.47 -25.42 -8.99
N LYS A 190 11.53 -25.54 -8.08
CA LYS A 190 10.61 -26.68 -7.94
C LYS A 190 9.18 -26.18 -7.82
N TRP A 191 8.25 -26.99 -8.27
CA TRP A 191 6.83 -26.72 -8.05
C TRP A 191 6.52 -26.72 -6.57
N GLY A 192 5.80 -25.71 -6.13
CA GLY A 192 5.28 -25.57 -4.80
C GLY A 192 4.16 -24.55 -4.78
N GLY A 193 3.45 -24.51 -3.69
CA GLY A 193 2.33 -23.60 -3.54
C GLY A 193 1.83 -23.52 -2.12
N ASN A 194 0.86 -22.64 -1.92
CA ASN A 194 0.21 -22.44 -0.65
C ASN A 194 -1.30 -22.25 -0.88
N VAL A 195 -2.10 -22.87 -0.07
CA VAL A 195 -3.53 -22.58 0.06
C VAL A 195 -3.80 -22.23 1.51
N ARG A 196 -4.35 -21.04 1.72
CA ARG A 196 -4.74 -20.55 3.05
C ARG A 196 -6.22 -20.22 3.07
N THR A 197 -6.91 -20.63 4.11
CA THR A 197 -8.28 -20.19 4.40
C THR A 197 -8.41 -19.78 5.85
N ASP A 198 -9.16 -18.71 6.10
CA ASP A 198 -9.42 -18.22 7.44
C ASP A 198 -10.87 -17.72 7.59
N TYR A 199 -11.35 -17.75 8.82
CA TYR A 199 -12.65 -17.27 9.20
C TYR A 199 -12.56 -16.37 10.42
N THR A 200 -13.25 -15.23 10.37
CA THR A 200 -13.38 -14.27 11.47
C THR A 200 -14.80 -14.30 12.01
N VAL A 201 -14.94 -14.61 13.30
CA VAL A 201 -16.21 -14.56 14.04
C VAL A 201 -16.21 -13.31 14.91
N GLN A 202 -17.21 -12.49 14.78
CA GLN A 202 -17.41 -11.32 15.64
C GLN A 202 -18.00 -11.73 16.98
N HIS A 203 -17.58 -11.07 18.05
CA HIS A 203 -18.13 -11.27 19.39
C HIS A 203 -19.54 -10.68 19.49
N ASP A 204 -19.73 -9.51 18.90
CA ASP A 204 -21.02 -8.83 18.89
C ASP A 204 -21.86 -9.31 17.69
N SER A 205 -23.11 -9.68 17.94
CA SER A 205 -24.00 -10.26 16.92
C SER A 205 -24.44 -9.29 15.83
N ASP A 206 -24.27 -8.00 16.07
CA ASP A 206 -24.57 -6.91 15.13
C ASP A 206 -23.38 -6.56 14.22
N GLU A 207 -22.24 -7.20 14.40
CA GLU A 207 -21.08 -7.09 13.53
C GLU A 207 -20.98 -8.29 12.57
N GLY A 208 -20.62 -8.03 11.30
CA GLY A 208 -20.56 -9.04 10.25
C GLY A 208 -19.32 -9.94 10.32
N ASN A 209 -19.52 -11.24 10.22
CA ASN A 209 -18.43 -12.22 10.10
C ASN A 209 -17.74 -12.14 8.75
N GLY A 210 -16.51 -12.67 8.67
CA GLY A 210 -15.71 -12.66 7.46
C GLY A 210 -15.04 -13.99 7.17
N SER A 211 -14.72 -14.22 5.90
CA SER A 211 -13.92 -15.34 5.44
C SER A 211 -12.94 -14.89 4.36
N ASN A 212 -11.79 -15.53 4.30
CA ASN A 212 -10.79 -15.30 3.28
C ASN A 212 -10.22 -16.64 2.83
N THR A 213 -10.02 -16.79 1.52
CA THR A 213 -9.34 -17.94 0.93
C THR A 213 -8.37 -17.42 -0.12
N GLU A 214 -7.13 -17.85 -0.02
CA GLU A 214 -6.04 -17.45 -0.91
C GLU A 214 -5.31 -18.68 -1.43
N PHE A 215 -4.79 -18.60 -2.63
CA PHE A 215 -3.87 -19.60 -3.15
C PHE A 215 -2.70 -18.93 -3.88
N TYR A 216 -1.59 -19.62 -3.87
CA TYR A 216 -0.39 -19.29 -4.62
C TYR A 216 0.26 -20.57 -5.12
N LEU A 217 0.61 -20.60 -6.40
CA LEU A 217 1.29 -21.70 -7.07
C LEU A 217 2.50 -21.15 -7.82
N ASN A 218 3.64 -21.79 -7.73
CA ASN A 218 4.89 -21.33 -8.31
C ASN A 218 5.77 -22.50 -8.70
N GLY A 219 6.38 -22.47 -9.90
CA GLY A 219 7.33 -23.48 -10.32
C GLY A 219 7.76 -23.37 -11.78
N PRO A 220 8.74 -24.21 -12.20
CA PRO A 220 9.24 -24.20 -13.55
C PRO A 220 8.32 -24.98 -14.50
N LEU A 221 8.00 -24.38 -15.66
CA LEU A 221 7.45 -25.09 -16.81
C LEU A 221 8.59 -25.74 -17.62
N ILE A 222 9.73 -25.05 -17.71
CA ILE A 222 10.99 -25.53 -18.24
C ILE A 222 12.06 -25.10 -17.25
N GLN A 223 12.79 -26.06 -16.70
CA GLN A 223 13.82 -25.82 -15.68
C GLN A 223 14.77 -24.71 -16.13
N GLU A 224 15.07 -23.75 -15.24
CA GLU A 224 15.97 -22.60 -15.45
C GLU A 224 15.59 -21.62 -16.58
N MET A 225 14.57 -21.96 -17.41
CA MET A 225 14.23 -21.19 -18.61
C MET A 225 12.85 -20.54 -18.56
N LEU A 226 11.82 -21.29 -18.15
CA LEU A 226 10.44 -20.80 -18.16
C LEU A 226 9.72 -21.17 -16.87
N GLY A 227 9.31 -20.16 -16.13
CA GLY A 227 8.57 -20.31 -14.89
C GLY A 227 7.16 -19.75 -14.96
N LEU A 228 6.28 -20.32 -14.12
CA LEU A 228 4.91 -19.89 -13.96
C LEU A 228 4.61 -19.61 -12.50
N GLN A 229 3.92 -18.49 -12.27
CA GLN A 229 3.31 -18.16 -10.99
C GLN A 229 1.83 -17.89 -11.20
N LEU A 230 0.98 -18.47 -10.35
CA LEU A 230 -0.47 -18.23 -10.31
C LEU A 230 -0.87 -17.88 -8.89
N TYR A 231 -1.79 -16.95 -8.74
CA TYR A 231 -2.30 -16.56 -7.44
C TYR A 231 -3.76 -16.13 -7.51
N GLY A 232 -4.45 -16.28 -6.40
CA GLY A 232 -5.82 -15.81 -6.29
C GLY A 232 -6.25 -15.59 -4.84
N LYS A 233 -7.27 -14.76 -4.70
CA LYS A 233 -7.89 -14.41 -3.42
C LYS A 233 -9.39 -14.27 -3.58
N TYR A 234 -10.13 -14.86 -2.65
CA TYR A 234 -11.55 -14.64 -2.45
C TYR A 234 -11.78 -14.26 -1.00
N SER A 235 -12.27 -13.05 -0.76
CA SER A 235 -12.60 -12.57 0.57
C SER A 235 -14.03 -12.08 0.63
N ASN A 236 -14.75 -12.47 1.66
CA ASN A 236 -16.13 -12.05 1.90
C ASN A 236 -16.31 -11.62 3.35
N ARG A 237 -17.07 -10.54 3.58
CA ARG A 237 -17.51 -10.04 4.88
C ARG A 237 -19.00 -9.77 4.84
N GLN A 238 -19.71 -10.19 5.86
CA GLN A 238 -21.12 -9.86 6.06
C GLN A 238 -21.26 -8.39 6.46
N GLU A 239 -22.40 -7.80 6.14
CA GLU A 239 -22.75 -6.44 6.55
C GLU A 239 -23.05 -6.37 8.05
N ASP A 240 -22.64 -5.28 8.70
CA ASP A 240 -23.05 -4.99 10.09
C ASP A 240 -24.54 -4.63 10.18
N GLU A 241 -25.15 -4.89 11.34
CA GLU A 241 -26.55 -4.57 11.63
C GLU A 241 -26.71 -3.31 12.49
N VAL A 242 -25.77 -2.37 12.37
CA VAL A 242 -25.74 -1.09 13.08
C VAL A 242 -25.48 0.06 12.12
N ILE A 243 -26.30 1.12 12.21
CA ILE A 243 -26.15 2.31 11.36
C ILE A 243 -24.78 2.96 11.56
N GLY A 244 -24.06 3.17 10.47
CA GLY A 244 -22.66 3.63 10.46
C GLY A 244 -21.63 2.51 10.56
N GLY A 245 -22.08 1.26 10.54
CA GLY A 245 -21.25 0.06 10.51
C GLY A 245 -20.64 -0.22 9.13
N ASN A 246 -19.97 -1.37 9.04
CA ASN A 246 -19.27 -1.79 7.83
C ASN A 246 -20.21 -2.43 6.82
N PRO A 247 -19.97 -2.28 5.51
CA PRO A 247 -20.77 -2.90 4.46
C PRO A 247 -20.54 -4.42 4.37
N GLU A 248 -21.43 -5.10 3.64
CA GLU A 248 -21.07 -6.34 2.97
C GLU A 248 -19.91 -6.05 2.03
N GLN A 249 -18.86 -6.86 2.10
CA GLN A 249 -17.69 -6.72 1.24
C GLN A 249 -17.36 -8.05 0.56
N ARG A 250 -17.06 -7.97 -0.75
CA ARG A 250 -16.53 -9.09 -1.53
C ARG A 250 -15.34 -8.61 -2.34
N ILE A 251 -14.22 -9.34 -2.24
CA ILE A 251 -12.99 -9.09 -2.98
C ILE A 251 -12.60 -10.38 -3.69
N GLU A 252 -12.36 -10.28 -4.98
CA GLU A 252 -11.91 -11.36 -5.83
C GLU A 252 -10.71 -10.89 -6.64
N ASN A 253 -9.61 -11.62 -6.58
CA ASN A 253 -8.44 -11.37 -7.39
C ASN A 253 -7.93 -12.69 -7.96
N ILE A 254 -7.50 -12.64 -9.20
CA ILE A 254 -6.76 -13.72 -9.86
C ILE A 254 -5.67 -13.09 -10.71
N GLY A 255 -4.50 -13.67 -10.70
CA GLY A 255 -3.38 -13.23 -11.53
C GLY A 255 -2.40 -14.33 -11.82
N GLY A 256 -1.57 -14.08 -12.81
CA GLY A 256 -0.49 -14.97 -13.18
C GLY A 256 0.66 -14.24 -13.84
N LYS A 257 1.86 -14.76 -13.67
CA LYS A 257 3.10 -14.26 -14.22
C LYS A 257 3.89 -15.39 -14.86
N LEU A 258 4.33 -15.18 -16.09
CA LEU A 258 5.30 -16.04 -16.80
C LEU A 258 6.64 -15.32 -16.75
N THR A 259 7.69 -16.04 -16.37
CA THR A 259 9.07 -15.57 -16.36
C THR A 259 9.87 -16.41 -17.32
N PHE A 260 10.49 -15.77 -18.32
CA PHE A 260 11.31 -16.39 -19.34
C PHE A 260 12.74 -15.91 -19.25
N VAL A 261 13.68 -16.84 -19.09
CA VAL A 261 15.13 -16.60 -18.97
C VAL A 261 15.83 -17.32 -20.11
N PRO A 262 15.92 -16.72 -21.31
CA PRO A 262 16.52 -17.37 -22.48
C PRO A 262 18.03 -17.67 -22.29
N VAL A 263 18.71 -16.79 -21.58
CA VAL A 263 20.12 -16.91 -21.17
C VAL A 263 20.30 -16.27 -19.80
N LYS A 264 21.30 -16.70 -19.06
CA LYS A 264 21.60 -16.15 -17.73
C LYS A 264 21.78 -14.63 -17.81
N GLY A 265 21.17 -13.90 -16.88
CA GLY A 265 21.19 -12.45 -16.82
C GLY A 265 20.17 -11.74 -17.71
N GLN A 266 19.35 -12.48 -18.49
CA GLN A 266 18.30 -11.88 -19.33
C GLN A 266 16.93 -12.45 -18.94
N THR A 267 16.08 -11.62 -18.34
CA THR A 267 14.77 -12.03 -17.83
C THR A 267 13.66 -11.23 -18.48
N PHE A 268 12.66 -11.93 -18.98
CA PHE A 268 11.42 -11.36 -19.50
C PHE A 268 10.25 -11.84 -18.64
N GLU A 269 9.40 -10.94 -18.24
CA GLU A 269 8.19 -11.27 -17.48
C GLU A 269 6.95 -10.75 -18.20
N VAL A 270 5.91 -11.59 -18.25
CA VAL A 270 4.57 -11.24 -18.71
C VAL A 270 3.61 -11.50 -17.57
N GLU A 271 2.90 -10.47 -17.13
CA GLU A 271 1.93 -10.59 -16.05
C GLU A 271 0.56 -10.09 -16.47
N TYR A 272 -0.47 -10.78 -16.01
CA TYR A 272 -1.85 -10.32 -16.10
C TYR A 272 -2.59 -10.63 -14.81
N ALA A 273 -3.38 -9.65 -14.34
CA ALA A 273 -4.26 -9.84 -13.19
C ALA A 273 -5.63 -9.16 -13.42
N SER A 274 -6.66 -9.78 -12.84
CA SER A 274 -8.02 -9.26 -12.83
C SER A 274 -8.57 -9.31 -11.41
N GLY A 275 -9.18 -8.22 -10.98
CA GLY A 275 -9.81 -8.12 -9.66
C GLY A 275 -11.21 -7.53 -9.74
N PHE A 276 -12.05 -7.93 -8.81
CA PHE A 276 -13.39 -7.40 -8.60
C PHE A 276 -13.61 -7.11 -7.11
N GLN A 277 -14.22 -5.96 -6.81
CA GLN A 277 -14.60 -5.59 -5.44
C GLN A 277 -16.02 -5.06 -5.43
N LYS A 278 -16.80 -5.53 -4.46
CA LYS A 278 -18.15 -5.05 -4.15
C LYS A 278 -18.20 -4.62 -2.70
N ARG A 279 -18.89 -3.49 -2.45
CA ARG A 279 -19.30 -3.05 -1.12
C ARG A 279 -20.76 -2.65 -1.17
N PHE A 280 -21.55 -3.24 -0.31
CA PHE A 280 -22.98 -3.00 -0.27
C PHE A 280 -23.42 -2.61 1.14
N TRP A 281 -24.07 -1.46 1.24
CA TRP A 281 -24.76 -0.97 2.45
C TRP A 281 -26.25 -1.09 2.23
N ASN A 282 -26.94 -1.69 3.17
CA ASN A 282 -28.40 -1.82 3.14
C ASN A 282 -29.05 -0.72 3.98
N ALA A 283 -30.17 -0.19 3.49
CA ALA A 283 -30.98 0.76 4.25
C ALA A 283 -31.52 0.08 5.52
N ASP A 284 -31.53 0.81 6.62
CA ASP A 284 -32.00 0.34 7.94
C ASP A 284 -31.17 -0.79 8.57
N LYS A 285 -30.01 -1.13 7.96
CA LYS A 285 -29.06 -2.11 8.48
C LYS A 285 -27.74 -1.42 8.83
N SER A 286 -26.82 -1.22 7.88
CA SER A 286 -25.56 -0.52 8.12
C SER A 286 -25.57 0.95 7.69
N ALA A 287 -26.57 1.38 6.93
CA ALA A 287 -26.71 2.75 6.48
C ALA A 287 -28.17 3.23 6.45
N ALA A 288 -28.38 4.54 6.50
CA ALA A 288 -29.72 5.14 6.33
C ALA A 288 -30.24 5.06 4.88
N LYS A 289 -29.38 4.75 3.89
CA LYS A 289 -29.72 4.62 2.48
C LYS A 289 -28.83 3.54 1.85
N SER A 290 -29.44 2.66 1.07
CA SER A 290 -28.68 1.62 0.36
C SER A 290 -27.69 2.20 -0.64
N SER A 291 -26.50 1.62 -0.70
CA SER A 291 -25.44 1.96 -1.64
C SER A 291 -24.72 0.71 -2.11
N ASP A 292 -24.47 0.58 -3.40
CA ASP A 292 -23.81 -0.56 -4.02
C ASP A 292 -22.62 -0.09 -4.85
N ASN A 293 -21.42 -0.26 -4.28
CA ASN A 293 -20.18 0.16 -4.93
C ASN A 293 -19.47 -1.06 -5.53
N LYS A 294 -19.27 -1.02 -6.85
CA LYS A 294 -18.64 -2.09 -7.62
C LYS A 294 -17.48 -1.57 -8.42
N TYR A 295 -16.34 -2.25 -8.27
CA TYR A 295 -15.11 -1.93 -8.97
C TYR A 295 -14.56 -3.17 -9.67
N LYS A 296 -13.98 -2.99 -10.86
CA LYS A 296 -13.24 -4.04 -11.56
C LYS A 296 -11.95 -3.45 -12.09
N ARG A 297 -10.85 -4.13 -11.84
CA ARG A 297 -9.53 -3.80 -12.33
C ARG A 297 -9.01 -4.94 -13.21
N ASN A 298 -8.42 -4.58 -14.35
CA ASN A 298 -7.60 -5.47 -15.14
C ASN A 298 -6.26 -4.76 -15.36
N ASN A 299 -5.17 -5.45 -15.13
CA ASN A 299 -3.83 -4.93 -15.37
C ASN A 299 -2.97 -5.99 -16.05
N GLY A 300 -2.14 -5.55 -16.97
CA GLY A 300 -1.14 -6.37 -17.63
C GLY A 300 0.19 -5.64 -17.70
N SER A 301 1.29 -6.36 -17.70
CA SER A 301 2.63 -5.79 -17.84
C SER A 301 3.58 -6.71 -18.56
N LEU A 302 4.56 -6.08 -19.21
CA LEU A 302 5.74 -6.70 -19.77
C LEU A 302 6.93 -6.08 -19.04
N ARG A 303 7.88 -6.91 -18.58
CA ARG A 303 9.13 -6.45 -17.99
C ARG A 303 10.30 -7.14 -18.64
N TYR A 304 11.34 -6.40 -18.87
CA TYR A 304 12.66 -6.90 -19.23
C TYR A 304 13.66 -6.47 -18.18
N THR A 305 14.45 -7.40 -17.66
CA THR A 305 15.59 -7.13 -16.78
C THR A 305 16.82 -7.77 -17.41
N GLY A 306 17.84 -6.96 -17.71
CA GLY A 306 19.11 -7.40 -18.25
C GLY A 306 20.25 -7.12 -17.27
N GLU A 307 21.05 -8.14 -17.00
CA GLU A 307 22.32 -8.03 -16.27
C GLU A 307 23.46 -8.22 -17.29
N PHE A 308 24.35 -7.25 -17.35
CA PHE A 308 25.44 -7.21 -18.33
C PHE A 308 26.80 -7.19 -17.61
N ASP A 309 27.87 -7.41 -18.38
CA ASP A 309 29.25 -7.34 -17.88
C ASP A 309 29.52 -6.01 -17.19
N GLY A 310 30.37 -6.03 -16.16
CA GLY A 310 30.67 -4.86 -15.35
C GLY A 310 29.57 -4.51 -14.31
N GLY A 311 28.60 -5.39 -14.08
CA GLY A 311 27.52 -5.18 -13.11
C GLY A 311 26.44 -4.20 -13.57
N ILE A 312 26.37 -3.89 -14.86
CA ILE A 312 25.34 -3.01 -15.44
C ILE A 312 24.00 -3.75 -15.43
N ILE A 313 22.97 -3.10 -14.90
CA ILE A 313 21.61 -3.62 -14.86
C ILE A 313 20.68 -2.69 -15.63
N ALA A 314 19.91 -3.23 -16.56
CA ALA A 314 18.83 -2.51 -17.25
C ALA A 314 17.48 -3.09 -16.86
N ASP A 315 16.51 -2.23 -16.56
CA ASP A 315 15.14 -2.62 -16.26
C ASP A 315 14.16 -1.77 -17.09
N LEU A 316 13.24 -2.43 -17.77
CA LEU A 316 12.18 -1.79 -18.56
C LEU A 316 10.84 -2.44 -18.26
N ILE A 317 9.87 -1.63 -17.85
CA ILE A 317 8.51 -2.06 -17.58
C ILE A 317 7.55 -1.31 -18.48
N VAL A 318 6.67 -2.03 -19.16
CA VAL A 318 5.50 -1.49 -19.85
C VAL A 318 4.27 -2.05 -19.16
N SER A 319 3.43 -1.20 -18.61
CA SER A 319 2.22 -1.61 -17.92
C SER A 319 0.97 -0.91 -18.47
N HIS A 320 -0.14 -1.64 -18.47
CA HIS A 320 -1.45 -1.10 -18.80
C HIS A 320 -2.48 -1.56 -17.79
N GLU A 321 -3.25 -0.62 -17.25
CA GLU A 321 -4.37 -0.94 -16.38
C GLU A 321 -5.67 -0.30 -16.86
N LYS A 322 -6.78 -1.00 -16.62
CA LYS A 322 -8.14 -0.51 -16.80
C LYS A 322 -8.92 -0.71 -15.52
N ASN A 323 -9.35 0.39 -14.91
CA ASN A 323 -10.14 0.42 -13.70
C ASN A 323 -11.56 0.92 -14.01
N ASN A 324 -12.57 0.13 -13.67
CA ASN A 324 -13.98 0.48 -13.81
C ASN A 324 -14.59 0.73 -12.42
N ASN A 325 -15.26 1.85 -12.24
CA ASN A 325 -16.20 2.08 -11.16
C ASN A 325 -17.62 2.02 -11.76
N TYR A 326 -18.28 0.89 -11.62
CA TYR A 326 -19.61 0.67 -12.22
C TYR A 326 -20.69 1.54 -11.58
N SER A 327 -20.57 1.83 -10.29
CA SER A 327 -21.55 2.62 -9.54
C SER A 327 -21.60 4.09 -10.00
N ARG A 328 -20.53 4.54 -10.65
CA ARG A 328 -20.41 5.90 -11.19
C ARG A 328 -20.26 5.97 -12.71
N ASN A 329 -20.37 4.84 -13.43
CA ASN A 329 -20.12 4.74 -14.86
C ASN A 329 -18.79 5.40 -15.26
N MET A 330 -17.73 5.11 -14.50
CA MET A 330 -16.42 5.73 -14.65
C MET A 330 -15.39 4.69 -15.04
N ILE A 331 -14.51 5.02 -15.98
CA ILE A 331 -13.42 4.16 -16.44
C ILE A 331 -12.14 4.99 -16.45
N VAL A 332 -11.10 4.45 -15.80
CA VAL A 332 -9.73 4.99 -15.90
C VAL A 332 -8.86 3.97 -16.62
N LYS A 333 -8.07 4.43 -17.57
CA LYS A 333 -7.04 3.65 -18.27
C LYS A 333 -5.72 4.38 -18.12
N ASN A 334 -4.69 3.66 -17.68
CA ASN A 334 -3.33 4.17 -17.56
C ASN A 334 -2.39 3.26 -18.34
N THR A 335 -1.51 3.85 -19.13
CA THR A 335 -0.40 3.16 -19.78
C THR A 335 0.88 3.82 -19.32
N GLU A 336 1.76 3.04 -18.73
CA GLU A 336 3.04 3.51 -18.20
C GLU A 336 4.18 2.74 -18.83
N VAL A 337 5.22 3.47 -19.23
CA VAL A 337 6.53 2.94 -19.60
C VAL A 337 7.53 3.51 -18.61
N ASN A 338 8.27 2.66 -17.92
CA ASN A 338 9.29 3.04 -16.96
C ASN A 338 10.54 2.21 -17.22
N GLY A 339 11.68 2.87 -17.39
CA GLY A 339 12.94 2.21 -17.63
C GLY A 339 14.09 2.90 -16.94
N ASN A 340 15.07 2.12 -16.52
CA ASN A 340 16.33 2.64 -15.96
C ASN A 340 17.50 1.72 -16.26
N VAL A 341 18.70 2.29 -16.20
CA VAL A 341 19.96 1.57 -16.28
C VAL A 341 20.80 1.97 -15.07
N ILE A 342 21.37 1.00 -14.41
CA ILE A 342 22.25 1.13 -13.24
C ILE A 342 23.66 0.77 -13.70
N ILE A 343 24.60 1.65 -13.47
CA ILE A 343 25.97 1.58 -13.99
C ILE A 343 26.95 1.77 -12.84
N PRO A 344 27.56 0.68 -12.31
CA PRO A 344 28.67 0.79 -11.36
C PRO A 344 29.93 1.28 -12.09
N VAL A 345 30.56 2.34 -11.58
CA VAL A 345 31.80 2.89 -12.12
C VAL A 345 32.72 3.33 -10.98
N GLY A 346 33.74 2.54 -10.68
CA GLY A 346 34.64 2.81 -9.56
C GLY A 346 33.88 2.87 -8.23
N THR A 347 33.92 4.02 -7.56
CA THR A 347 33.18 4.26 -6.29
C THR A 347 31.78 4.84 -6.51
N HIS A 348 31.31 4.92 -7.75
CA HIS A 348 30.01 5.47 -8.11
C HIS A 348 29.06 4.36 -8.55
N THR A 349 27.77 4.50 -8.20
CA THR A 349 26.67 3.75 -8.80
C THR A 349 25.70 4.75 -9.41
N ILE A 350 25.76 4.88 -10.73
CA ILE A 350 24.96 5.84 -11.48
C ILE A 350 23.69 5.15 -11.98
N THR A 351 22.53 5.71 -11.65
CA THR A 351 21.23 5.30 -12.19
C THR A 351 20.69 6.37 -13.12
N VAL A 352 20.39 6.01 -14.35
CA VAL A 352 19.74 6.89 -15.33
C VAL A 352 18.43 6.26 -15.76
N GLY A 353 17.36 7.02 -15.82
CA GLY A 353 16.07 6.45 -16.20
C GLY A 353 15.10 7.46 -16.78
N GLY A 354 13.98 6.92 -17.27
CA GLY A 354 12.88 7.68 -17.83
C GLY A 354 11.52 7.04 -17.59
N GLN A 355 10.50 7.85 -17.64
CA GLN A 355 9.10 7.45 -17.46
C GLN A 355 8.22 8.16 -18.47
N TYR A 356 7.21 7.45 -18.96
CA TYR A 356 6.11 8.01 -19.74
C TYR A 356 4.79 7.49 -19.18
N LEU A 357 3.81 8.36 -19.00
CA LEU A 357 2.48 8.04 -18.50
C LEU A 357 1.40 8.66 -19.40
N ASP A 358 0.46 7.84 -19.89
CA ASP A 358 -0.76 8.24 -20.60
C ASP A 358 -1.98 7.84 -19.75
N GLU A 359 -2.64 8.85 -19.18
CA GLU A 359 -3.84 8.70 -18.36
C GLU A 359 -5.09 9.06 -19.16
N LYS A 360 -6.12 8.22 -19.08
CA LYS A 360 -7.43 8.48 -19.75
C LYS A 360 -8.55 8.21 -18.77
N LEU A 361 -9.40 9.20 -18.57
CA LEU A 361 -10.60 9.11 -17.76
C LEU A 361 -11.84 9.25 -18.68
N THR A 362 -12.73 8.26 -18.58
CA THR A 362 -14.11 8.38 -19.08
C THR A 362 -15.05 8.46 -17.89
N ASP A 363 -15.84 9.54 -17.79
CA ASP A 363 -16.81 9.74 -16.72
C ASP A 363 -18.06 10.41 -17.31
N THR A 364 -19.18 9.68 -17.35
CA THR A 364 -20.44 10.16 -17.94
C THR A 364 -21.27 11.01 -16.98
N ASN A 365 -20.82 11.16 -15.71
CA ASN A 365 -21.53 11.91 -14.67
C ASN A 365 -21.01 13.35 -14.50
N ASN A 366 -20.38 13.92 -15.54
CA ASN A 366 -20.04 15.34 -15.53
C ASN A 366 -21.32 16.17 -15.45
N LYS A 367 -21.49 16.89 -14.36
CA LYS A 367 -22.67 17.73 -14.08
C LYS A 367 -22.79 18.94 -15.02
N PHE A 368 -21.72 19.31 -15.72
CA PHE A 368 -21.72 20.38 -16.69
C PHE A 368 -22.06 19.95 -18.11
N ASN A 369 -22.31 18.66 -18.34
CA ASN A 369 -22.81 18.18 -19.62
C ASN A 369 -24.17 18.80 -19.91
N THR A 370 -24.29 19.34 -21.13
CA THR A 370 -25.53 19.87 -21.73
C THR A 370 -25.97 18.99 -22.89
N SER A 371 -27.12 19.28 -23.50
CA SER A 371 -27.55 18.59 -24.72
C SER A 371 -26.59 18.81 -25.89
N THR A 372 -25.92 19.96 -25.93
CA THR A 372 -25.05 20.41 -27.05
C THR A 372 -23.55 20.25 -26.75
N ASN A 373 -23.13 20.25 -25.48
CA ASN A 373 -21.73 20.07 -25.09
C ASN A 373 -21.61 18.97 -24.05
N LYS A 374 -20.89 17.90 -24.39
CA LYS A 374 -20.64 16.75 -23.48
C LYS A 374 -19.16 16.47 -23.40
N ILE A 375 -18.58 16.73 -22.23
CA ILE A 375 -17.21 16.34 -21.90
C ILE A 375 -17.27 15.12 -20.99
N ASN A 376 -17.06 13.94 -21.56
CA ASN A 376 -17.06 12.67 -20.84
C ASN A 376 -15.67 12.02 -20.82
N ASN A 377 -14.75 12.47 -21.65
CA ASN A 377 -13.41 11.93 -21.79
C ASN A 377 -12.38 13.02 -21.54
N ILE A 378 -11.42 12.72 -20.68
CA ILE A 378 -10.27 13.57 -20.38
C ILE A 378 -9.04 12.71 -20.52
N SER A 379 -7.96 13.24 -21.09
CA SER A 379 -6.65 12.58 -21.16
C SER A 379 -5.58 13.50 -20.62
N ARG A 380 -4.46 12.91 -20.19
CA ARG A 380 -3.27 13.63 -19.78
C ARG A 380 -2.04 12.77 -20.05
N LYS A 381 -1.00 13.39 -20.58
CA LYS A 381 0.30 12.76 -20.80
C LYS A 381 1.38 13.45 -20.00
N SER A 382 2.30 12.66 -19.49
CA SER A 382 3.49 13.18 -18.83
C SER A 382 4.70 12.31 -19.15
N TYR A 383 5.89 12.91 -19.10
CA TYR A 383 7.15 12.19 -19.21
C TYR A 383 8.17 12.75 -18.23
N ALA A 384 9.15 11.93 -17.90
CA ALA A 384 10.21 12.33 -17.00
C ALA A 384 11.54 11.66 -17.35
N PHE A 385 12.62 12.32 -16.96
CA PHE A 385 13.98 11.78 -16.98
C PHE A 385 14.62 12.01 -15.63
N PHE A 386 15.39 11.05 -15.16
CA PHE A 386 16.09 11.19 -13.89
C PHE A 386 17.49 10.60 -13.94
N ILE A 387 18.34 11.15 -13.10
CA ILE A 387 19.69 10.66 -12.81
C ILE A 387 19.89 10.67 -11.31
N GLU A 388 20.50 9.63 -10.79
CA GLU A 388 20.93 9.52 -9.39
C GLU A 388 22.33 8.91 -9.36
N ASP A 389 23.22 9.47 -8.55
CA ASP A 389 24.58 8.97 -8.32
C ASP A 389 24.74 8.70 -6.82
N GLU A 390 25.05 7.46 -6.49
CA GLU A 390 25.52 7.07 -5.17
C GLU A 390 27.04 6.97 -5.21
N TRP A 391 27.70 7.92 -4.57
CA TRP A 391 29.14 8.06 -4.52
C TRP A 391 29.69 7.65 -3.15
N TRP A 392 30.48 6.60 -3.10
CA TRP A 392 31.25 6.20 -1.93
C TRP A 392 32.50 7.06 -1.82
N LEU A 393 32.41 8.14 -1.04
CA LEU A 393 33.50 9.09 -0.75
C LEU A 393 34.62 8.43 0.03
N LEU A 394 34.26 7.54 0.96
CA LEU A 394 35.12 6.68 1.76
C LEU A 394 34.46 5.30 1.81
N ASP A 395 35.18 4.27 2.26
CA ASP A 395 34.64 2.91 2.39
C ASP A 395 33.38 2.83 3.28
N ASN A 396 33.21 3.80 4.17
CA ASN A 396 32.11 3.87 5.13
C ASN A 396 31.24 5.13 5.00
N VAL A 397 31.46 5.99 3.99
CA VAL A 397 30.67 7.21 3.76
C VAL A 397 30.19 7.28 2.33
N ALA A 398 28.88 7.22 2.14
CA ALA A 398 28.22 7.40 0.85
C ALA A 398 27.43 8.70 0.79
N LEU A 399 27.43 9.34 -0.37
CA LEU A 399 26.64 10.51 -0.72
C LEU A 399 25.79 10.19 -1.95
N THR A 400 24.49 10.28 -1.84
CA THR A 400 23.56 10.09 -2.96
C THR A 400 23.01 11.44 -3.40
N ALA A 401 23.23 11.79 -4.68
CA ALA A 401 22.69 12.98 -5.32
C ALA A 401 21.74 12.58 -6.46
N GLY A 402 20.52 13.05 -6.43
CA GLY A 402 19.50 12.74 -7.44
C GLY A 402 18.86 13.99 -8.02
N LEU A 403 18.51 13.95 -9.29
CA LEU A 403 17.78 14.99 -9.98
C LEU A 403 16.81 14.37 -10.97
N ARG A 404 15.55 14.81 -10.92
CA ARG A 404 14.52 14.42 -11.87
C ARG A 404 13.88 15.63 -12.50
N TYR A 405 13.65 15.53 -13.80
CA TYR A 405 12.85 16.46 -14.60
C TYR A 405 11.54 15.77 -14.98
N ASP A 406 10.42 16.36 -14.60
CA ASP A 406 9.08 15.96 -15.01
C ASP A 406 8.48 17.00 -15.93
N HIS A 407 7.75 16.56 -16.96
CA HIS A 407 6.92 17.42 -17.81
C HIS A 407 5.52 16.85 -17.91
N ASP A 408 4.53 17.64 -17.54
CA ASP A 408 3.11 17.33 -17.60
C ASP A 408 2.45 18.29 -18.60
N GLU A 409 1.60 17.77 -19.50
CA GLU A 409 0.99 18.58 -20.57
C GLU A 409 0.10 19.71 -20.03
N ASN A 410 -0.44 19.59 -18.80
CA ASN A 410 -1.30 20.60 -18.19
C ASN A 410 -0.54 21.54 -17.24
N PHE A 411 0.54 21.07 -16.60
CA PHE A 411 1.23 21.77 -15.52
C PHE A 411 2.67 22.17 -15.85
N GLY A 412 3.14 21.85 -17.08
CA GLY A 412 4.50 22.18 -17.51
C GLY A 412 5.58 21.39 -16.79
N SER A 413 6.73 22.01 -16.60
CA SER A 413 7.95 21.36 -16.14
C SER A 413 8.20 21.54 -14.66
N HIS A 414 8.77 20.49 -14.02
CA HIS A 414 9.18 20.51 -12.63
C HIS A 414 10.50 19.77 -12.42
N TRP A 415 11.33 20.27 -11.48
CA TRP A 415 12.57 19.64 -11.06
C TRP A 415 12.47 19.16 -9.62
N SER A 416 12.87 17.92 -9.37
CA SER A 416 12.87 17.30 -8.04
C SER A 416 14.29 16.87 -7.65
N PRO A 417 15.07 17.74 -6.97
CA PRO A 417 16.39 17.40 -6.47
C PRO A 417 16.32 16.61 -5.16
N ARG A 418 17.39 15.83 -4.89
CA ARG A 418 17.64 15.08 -3.67
C ARG A 418 19.12 15.05 -3.35
N LEU A 419 19.47 15.14 -2.06
CA LEU A 419 20.82 14.92 -1.56
C LEU A 419 20.71 14.16 -0.23
N TYR A 420 21.43 13.03 -0.12
CA TYR A 420 21.32 12.16 1.04
C TYR A 420 22.69 11.55 1.37
N GLY A 421 23.09 11.60 2.64
CA GLY A 421 24.34 11.01 3.13
C GLY A 421 24.07 9.80 4.01
N VAL A 422 24.97 8.82 3.93
CA VAL A 422 25.03 7.66 4.81
C VAL A 422 26.44 7.53 5.34
N TRP A 423 26.59 7.41 6.65
CA TRP A 423 27.86 7.20 7.33
C TRP A 423 27.78 5.99 8.24
N ASN A 424 28.40 4.90 7.85
CA ASN A 424 28.59 3.71 8.67
C ASN A 424 29.80 3.97 9.58
N ILE A 425 29.56 4.46 10.80
CA ILE A 425 30.61 4.83 11.76
C ILE A 425 31.45 3.60 12.08
N ASP A 426 30.76 2.52 12.39
CA ASP A 426 31.28 1.18 12.64
C ASP A 426 30.21 0.12 12.28
N GLU A 427 30.44 -1.14 12.65
CA GLU A 427 29.49 -2.23 12.38
C GLU A 427 28.13 -2.04 13.08
N ALA A 428 28.14 -1.37 14.25
CA ALA A 428 26.96 -1.17 15.08
C ALA A 428 26.22 0.15 14.79
N TRP A 429 26.91 1.20 14.35
CA TRP A 429 26.33 2.54 14.24
C TRP A 429 26.33 3.04 12.81
N THR A 430 25.16 3.40 12.32
CA THR A 430 24.98 4.12 11.04
C THR A 430 24.20 5.41 11.27
N VAL A 431 24.72 6.52 10.78
CA VAL A 431 24.03 7.81 10.72
C VAL A 431 23.69 8.11 9.28
N LYS A 432 22.45 8.50 9.02
CA LYS A 432 21.99 8.84 7.68
C LYS A 432 21.05 10.03 7.70
N GLY A 433 21.04 10.82 6.64
CA GLY A 433 20.13 11.94 6.56
C GLY A 433 20.32 12.77 5.30
N GLY A 434 19.40 13.68 5.07
CA GLY A 434 19.46 14.48 3.87
C GLY A 434 18.26 15.37 3.64
N ILE A 435 18.21 15.88 2.41
CA ILE A 435 17.16 16.74 1.89
C ILE A 435 16.53 16.05 0.69
N SER A 436 15.21 15.89 0.69
CA SER A 436 14.45 15.34 -0.42
C SER A 436 13.25 16.23 -0.77
N THR A 437 12.89 16.24 -2.05
CA THR A 437 11.75 17.04 -2.53
C THR A 437 10.61 16.15 -2.99
N GLY A 438 9.40 16.63 -2.79
CA GLY A 438 8.16 16.01 -3.21
C GLY A 438 7.40 16.89 -4.18
N TYR A 439 6.73 16.25 -5.12
CA TYR A 439 5.94 16.88 -6.16
C TYR A 439 4.69 16.06 -6.43
N ARG A 440 3.53 16.74 -6.62
CA ARG A 440 2.29 16.10 -7.01
C ARG A 440 1.45 17.00 -7.90
N THR A 441 1.07 16.49 -9.06
CA THR A 441 0.11 17.18 -9.94
C THR A 441 -1.31 17.04 -9.42
N PRO A 442 -2.18 18.04 -9.62
CA PRO A 442 -3.62 17.88 -9.42
C PRO A 442 -4.15 16.68 -10.22
N SER A 443 -5.22 16.08 -9.78
CA SER A 443 -5.84 14.97 -10.52
C SER A 443 -6.40 15.45 -11.87
N ILE A 444 -6.49 14.53 -12.84
CA ILE A 444 -6.89 14.82 -14.21
C ILE A 444 -8.19 15.65 -14.30
N ARG A 445 -9.19 15.39 -13.43
CA ARG A 445 -10.47 16.10 -13.42
C ARG A 445 -10.44 17.43 -12.67
N GLN A 446 -9.49 17.63 -11.77
CA GLN A 446 -9.41 18.87 -10.96
C GLN A 446 -9.03 20.09 -11.80
N ALA A 447 -8.31 19.88 -12.90
CA ALA A 447 -7.78 20.94 -13.77
C ALA A 447 -8.67 21.32 -14.95
N VAL A 448 -9.78 20.63 -15.19
CA VAL A 448 -10.64 20.86 -16.38
C VAL A 448 -11.73 21.88 -16.06
N ALA A 449 -11.73 23.03 -16.77
CA ALA A 449 -12.64 24.16 -16.51
C ALA A 449 -14.13 23.79 -16.60
N ASP A 450 -14.51 23.05 -17.64
CA ASP A 450 -15.90 22.66 -17.89
C ASP A 450 -16.27 21.31 -17.26
N TRP A 451 -15.64 20.99 -16.15
CA TRP A 451 -15.88 19.77 -15.40
C TRP A 451 -16.57 20.07 -14.09
N GLY A 452 -17.76 19.49 -13.91
CA GLY A 452 -18.52 19.55 -12.67
C GLY A 452 -18.68 18.17 -12.07
N HIS A 453 -17.96 17.89 -10.95
CA HIS A 453 -18.06 16.63 -10.26
C HIS A 453 -19.16 16.67 -9.21
N GLY A 454 -20.15 15.76 -9.31
CA GLY A 454 -21.22 15.66 -8.31
C GLY A 454 -20.69 15.30 -6.92
N THR A 455 -21.10 16.06 -5.91
CA THR A 455 -20.79 15.88 -4.50
C THR A 455 -22.03 16.11 -3.63
N GLY A 456 -21.93 15.93 -2.34
CA GLY A 456 -23.01 16.14 -1.39
C GLY A 456 -23.57 14.83 -0.82
N GLY A 457 -23.33 14.59 0.47
CA GLY A 457 -23.99 13.54 1.23
C GLY A 457 -25.50 13.82 1.35
N GLY A 458 -26.31 12.75 1.43
CA GLY A 458 -27.75 12.90 1.64
C GLY A 458 -28.59 13.20 0.40
N GLY A 459 -27.98 13.18 -0.81
CA GLY A 459 -28.69 13.33 -2.08
C GLY A 459 -28.84 14.77 -2.56
N SER A 460 -28.17 15.76 -1.94
CA SER A 460 -28.19 17.14 -2.41
C SER A 460 -27.55 17.27 -3.79
N ASN A 461 -28.12 18.15 -4.64
CA ASN A 461 -27.59 18.48 -5.94
C ASN A 461 -26.42 19.49 -5.80
N SER A 462 -25.22 18.98 -5.58
CA SER A 462 -24.04 19.81 -5.29
C SER A 462 -22.89 19.43 -6.21
N VAL A 463 -21.95 20.36 -6.44
CA VAL A 463 -20.92 20.20 -7.43
C VAL A 463 -19.56 20.72 -6.96
N ILE A 464 -18.49 20.03 -7.33
CA ILE A 464 -17.10 20.52 -7.26
C ILE A 464 -16.67 20.85 -8.70
N LEU A 465 -16.31 22.11 -8.93
CA LEU A 465 -15.85 22.60 -10.22
C LEU A 465 -14.36 22.32 -10.42
N GLY A 466 -13.97 21.95 -11.63
CA GLY A 466 -12.57 21.94 -12.04
C GLY A 466 -12.01 23.38 -12.09
N ASN A 467 -10.71 23.49 -11.80
CA ASN A 467 -10.01 24.78 -11.82
C ASN A 467 -8.70 24.66 -12.64
N PRO A 468 -8.66 25.26 -13.84
CA PRO A 468 -7.47 25.17 -14.71
C PRO A 468 -6.26 25.97 -14.18
N ASN A 469 -6.47 26.83 -13.18
CA ASN A 469 -5.41 27.65 -12.58
C ASN A 469 -4.65 26.94 -11.41
N LEU A 470 -4.92 25.65 -11.21
CA LEU A 470 -4.24 24.90 -10.17
C LEU A 470 -2.75 24.73 -10.49
N LYS A 471 -1.95 24.76 -9.41
CA LYS A 471 -0.51 24.49 -9.44
C LYS A 471 -0.23 23.15 -8.77
N PRO A 472 0.83 22.43 -9.19
CA PRO A 472 1.30 21.26 -8.47
C PRO A 472 1.66 21.56 -7.01
N GLU A 473 1.35 20.62 -6.15
CA GLU A 473 1.75 20.61 -4.74
C GLU A 473 3.22 20.24 -4.61
N LYS A 474 3.93 20.83 -3.65
CA LYS A 474 5.38 20.65 -3.45
C LYS A 474 5.72 20.46 -1.99
N SER A 475 6.73 19.64 -1.72
CA SER A 475 7.29 19.53 -0.37
C SER A 475 8.81 19.49 -0.37
N ILE A 476 9.40 19.90 0.74
CA ILE A 476 10.83 19.75 1.04
C ILE A 476 10.91 19.11 2.42
N ASN A 477 11.59 17.97 2.49
CA ASN A 477 11.82 17.20 3.69
C ASN A 477 13.31 17.29 4.08
N TYR A 478 13.54 17.47 5.36
CA TYR A 478 14.84 17.39 6.02
C TYR A 478 14.75 16.28 7.05
N GLU A 479 15.68 15.35 7.03
CA GLU A 479 15.70 14.27 8.02
C GLU A 479 17.12 13.88 8.41
N ILE A 480 17.22 13.38 9.63
CA ILE A 480 18.40 12.71 10.17
C ILE A 480 17.94 11.48 10.94
N GLY A 481 18.63 10.36 10.74
CA GLY A 481 18.36 9.10 11.41
C GLY A 481 19.65 8.47 11.93
N VAL A 482 19.49 7.67 12.95
CA VAL A 482 20.55 6.85 13.55
C VAL A 482 20.02 5.42 13.64
N ASN A 483 20.77 4.49 13.11
CA ASN A 483 20.58 3.06 13.30
C ASN A 483 21.65 2.54 14.27
N PHE A 484 21.24 1.73 15.23
CA PHE A 484 22.11 1.05 16.19
C PHE A 484 21.80 -0.44 16.21
N ALA A 485 22.69 -1.25 15.67
CA ALA A 485 22.58 -2.70 15.61
C ALA A 485 23.92 -3.35 16.02
N PRO A 486 24.19 -3.44 17.34
CA PRO A 486 25.48 -3.93 17.83
C PRO A 486 25.70 -5.43 17.62
N ASN A 487 24.63 -6.16 17.38
CA ASN A 487 24.61 -7.60 17.11
C ASN A 487 23.27 -7.99 16.48
N ASP A 488 23.09 -9.24 16.12
CA ASP A 488 21.85 -9.75 15.49
C ASP A 488 20.64 -9.79 16.42
N ASN A 489 20.83 -9.55 17.74
CA ASN A 489 19.77 -9.59 18.73
C ASN A 489 19.12 -8.22 19.00
N LEU A 490 19.73 -7.12 18.57
CA LEU A 490 19.22 -5.77 18.82
C LEU A 490 19.39 -4.89 17.58
N ASP A 491 18.27 -4.38 17.09
CA ASP A 491 18.23 -3.35 16.04
C ASP A 491 17.33 -2.19 16.51
N MET A 492 17.86 -0.98 16.46
CA MET A 492 17.14 0.23 16.83
C MET A 492 17.34 1.29 15.75
N ASN A 493 16.26 1.90 15.32
CA ASN A 493 16.27 3.00 14.35
C ASN A 493 15.52 4.21 14.91
N LEU A 494 16.17 5.35 14.97
CA LEU A 494 15.59 6.63 15.37
C LEU A 494 15.71 7.62 14.22
N THR A 495 14.61 8.23 13.80
CA THR A 495 14.60 9.25 12.75
C THR A 495 13.86 10.50 13.23
N VAL A 496 14.45 11.66 13.01
CA VAL A 496 13.80 12.97 13.19
C VAL A 496 13.60 13.60 11.82
N PHE A 497 12.40 14.11 11.55
CA PHE A 497 12.06 14.72 10.26
C PHE A 497 11.33 16.05 10.40
N HIS A 498 11.50 16.89 9.39
CA HIS A 498 10.79 18.15 9.21
C HIS A 498 10.45 18.36 7.73
N THR A 499 9.15 18.38 7.40
CA THR A 499 8.64 18.58 6.04
C THR A 499 7.91 19.91 5.94
N LYS A 500 8.29 20.75 4.97
CA LYS A 500 7.56 21.94 4.54
C LYS A 500 6.74 21.60 3.32
N PHE A 501 5.45 21.90 3.37
CA PHE A 501 4.49 21.63 2.29
C PHE A 501 3.95 22.97 1.76
N LYS A 502 3.99 23.17 0.43
CA LYS A 502 3.54 24.37 -0.27
C LYS A 502 2.51 24.06 -1.34
N ASP A 503 1.69 25.05 -1.68
CA ASP A 503 0.68 24.97 -2.73
C ASP A 503 -0.34 23.82 -2.50
N LYS A 504 -0.63 23.51 -1.23
CA LYS A 504 -1.56 22.44 -0.86
C LYS A 504 -2.94 22.66 -1.49
N LEU A 505 -3.48 21.63 -2.12
CA LEU A 505 -4.83 21.66 -2.66
C LEU A 505 -5.88 21.50 -1.57
N GLN A 506 -6.88 22.37 -1.59
CA GLN A 506 -8.02 22.31 -0.69
C GLN A 506 -9.31 22.64 -1.44
N ASN A 507 -10.40 21.95 -1.06
CA ASN A 507 -11.73 22.32 -1.49
C ASN A 507 -12.19 23.55 -0.74
N ILE A 508 -12.56 24.58 -1.49
CA ILE A 508 -13.20 25.79 -0.95
C ILE A 508 -14.64 25.88 -1.42
N THR A 509 -15.51 26.42 -0.58
CA THR A 509 -16.90 26.67 -0.93
C THR A 509 -17.02 28.05 -1.59
N LEU A 510 -17.47 28.07 -2.86
CA LEU A 510 -17.73 29.29 -3.61
C LEU A 510 -19.12 29.84 -3.32
N CYS A 511 -20.08 28.96 -3.15
CA CYS A 511 -21.46 29.32 -2.83
C CYS A 511 -22.10 28.21 -1.98
N GLN A 512 -22.86 28.61 -0.98
CA GLN A 512 -23.64 27.74 -0.11
C GLN A 512 -25.08 28.26 -0.03
N SER A 513 -26.04 27.42 -0.39
CA SER A 513 -27.46 27.72 -0.17
C SER A 513 -27.84 27.72 1.33
N PRO A 514 -28.94 28.36 1.71
CA PRO A 514 -29.50 28.21 3.05
C PRO A 514 -29.72 26.74 3.41
N GLU A 515 -29.52 26.39 4.66
CA GLU A 515 -29.60 24.99 5.11
C GLU A 515 -31.04 24.47 4.98
N ALA A 516 -31.23 23.35 4.26
CA ALA A 516 -32.49 22.64 4.21
C ALA A 516 -32.73 21.94 5.53
N PRO A 517 -33.96 21.89 6.04
CA PRO A 517 -34.31 21.10 7.23
C PRO A 517 -33.89 19.64 7.02
N LYS A 518 -33.41 18.99 8.09
CA LYS A 518 -32.91 17.61 8.04
C LYS A 518 -33.91 16.68 7.38
N GLY A 519 -33.53 16.02 6.30
CA GLY A 519 -34.37 15.08 5.55
C GLY A 519 -35.40 15.72 4.60
N GLN A 520 -35.40 17.06 4.47
CA GLN A 520 -36.40 17.79 3.64
C GLN A 520 -35.75 18.50 2.43
N TYR A 521 -34.52 18.12 2.08
CA TYR A 521 -33.90 18.70 0.89
C TYR A 521 -34.66 18.30 -0.38
N ASP A 522 -34.98 19.32 -1.19
CA ASP A 522 -35.42 19.22 -2.57
C ASP A 522 -34.76 20.30 -3.42
N SER A 523 -35.02 20.33 -4.74
CA SER A 523 -34.40 21.28 -5.68
C SER A 523 -34.78 22.75 -5.43
N SER A 524 -35.80 23.04 -4.62
CA SER A 524 -36.14 24.43 -4.26
C SER A 524 -35.09 25.07 -3.35
N TYR A 525 -34.24 24.24 -2.72
CA TYR A 525 -33.09 24.72 -1.92
C TYR A 525 -31.84 25.00 -2.76
N ASP A 526 -31.83 24.69 -4.07
CA ASP A 526 -30.69 25.00 -4.96
C ASP A 526 -30.66 26.49 -5.30
N LYS A 527 -29.87 27.26 -4.57
CA LYS A 527 -29.78 28.74 -4.73
C LYS A 527 -28.39 29.20 -5.26
N CYS A 528 -27.47 28.30 -5.49
CA CYS A 528 -26.16 28.59 -6.05
C CYS A 528 -26.15 28.35 -7.56
N GLN A 529 -25.95 29.42 -8.36
CA GLN A 529 -25.86 29.32 -9.80
C GLN A 529 -24.39 29.10 -10.23
N ALA A 530 -24.13 28.06 -11.01
CA ALA A 530 -22.84 27.80 -11.59
C ALA A 530 -22.62 28.59 -12.89
N PRO A 531 -21.38 28.73 -13.40
CA PRO A 531 -21.09 29.49 -14.63
C PRO A 531 -21.85 29.01 -15.89
N ASN A 532 -22.26 27.75 -15.92
CA ASN A 532 -23.07 27.18 -17.01
C ASN A 532 -24.58 27.43 -16.86
N GLY A 533 -24.99 28.22 -15.86
CA GLY A 533 -26.40 28.57 -15.59
C GLY A 533 -27.19 27.55 -14.78
N GLN A 534 -26.64 26.39 -14.47
CA GLN A 534 -27.31 25.38 -13.63
C GLN A 534 -27.30 25.77 -12.15
N TRP A 535 -28.36 25.37 -11.43
CA TRP A 535 -28.50 25.62 -10.00
C TRP A 535 -28.12 24.44 -9.15
N PHE A 536 -27.42 24.70 -8.01
CA PHE A 536 -26.91 23.71 -7.07
C PHE A 536 -27.17 24.13 -5.63
N TYR A 537 -27.22 23.15 -4.73
CA TYR A 537 -27.32 23.42 -3.27
C TYR A 537 -26.04 24.02 -2.72
N PHE A 538 -24.85 23.53 -3.17
CA PHE A 538 -23.58 24.22 -2.97
C PHE A 538 -22.64 24.00 -4.14
N ILE A 539 -21.73 24.94 -4.30
CA ILE A 539 -20.68 24.91 -5.31
C ILE A 539 -19.34 25.01 -4.61
N GLN A 540 -18.46 24.06 -4.88
CA GLN A 540 -17.07 24.05 -4.42
C GLN A 540 -16.10 24.04 -5.60
N THR A 541 -14.84 24.39 -5.35
CA THR A 541 -13.72 24.19 -6.28
C THR A 541 -12.46 23.84 -5.49
N ASN A 542 -11.45 23.30 -6.19
CA ASN A 542 -10.12 23.14 -5.62
C ASN A 542 -9.30 24.42 -5.82
N GLN A 543 -8.51 24.78 -4.84
CA GLN A 543 -7.59 25.92 -4.89
C GLN A 543 -6.29 25.59 -4.18
N ASN A 544 -5.17 26.12 -4.67
CA ASN A 544 -3.90 26.10 -3.93
C ASN A 544 -3.97 27.23 -2.90
N ILE A 545 -4.14 26.93 -1.64
CA ILE A 545 -4.37 27.97 -0.65
C ILE A 545 -3.27 28.05 0.40
N ASP A 546 -2.62 26.96 0.75
CA ASP A 546 -1.90 26.96 2.00
C ASP A 546 -0.56 26.23 1.97
N SER A 547 0.27 26.67 2.92
CA SER A 547 1.45 25.95 3.34
C SER A 547 1.16 25.22 4.64
N ALA A 548 1.82 24.08 4.82
CA ALA A 548 1.78 23.31 6.06
C ALA A 548 3.19 22.87 6.44
N LYS A 549 3.38 22.53 7.71
CA LYS A 549 4.58 21.85 8.19
C LYS A 549 4.19 20.57 8.91
N LEU A 550 5.00 19.55 8.73
CA LEU A 550 4.90 18.28 9.41
C LEU A 550 6.27 17.99 10.01
N GLN A 551 6.30 17.63 11.28
CA GLN A 551 7.55 17.32 11.96
C GLN A 551 7.31 16.19 12.95
N GLY A 552 8.31 15.36 13.17
CA GLY A 552 8.13 14.25 14.07
C GLY A 552 9.39 13.48 14.38
N VAL A 553 9.18 12.46 15.20
CA VAL A 553 10.17 11.49 15.61
C VAL A 553 9.60 10.12 15.38
N GLU A 554 10.38 9.24 14.77
CA GLU A 554 10.07 7.84 14.51
C GLU A 554 11.12 6.98 15.20
N LEU A 555 10.67 6.01 16.00
CA LEU A 555 11.51 5.00 16.65
C LEU A 555 10.98 3.63 16.23
N ALA A 556 11.87 2.76 15.82
CA ALA A 556 11.65 1.32 15.74
C ALA A 556 12.73 0.61 16.54
N ALA A 557 12.36 -0.43 17.24
CA ALA A 557 13.32 -1.30 17.92
C ALA A 557 12.85 -2.75 17.87
N SER A 558 13.77 -3.66 17.62
CA SER A 558 13.58 -5.09 17.69
C SER A 558 14.67 -5.66 18.60
N TRP A 559 14.26 -6.42 19.60
CA TRP A 559 15.17 -7.03 20.57
C TRP A 559 14.82 -8.50 20.75
N ARG A 560 15.83 -9.34 20.61
CA ARG A 560 15.74 -10.78 20.82
C ARG A 560 16.56 -11.18 22.07
N PRO A 561 15.96 -11.07 23.27
CA PRO A 561 16.66 -11.38 24.52
C PRO A 561 17.13 -12.83 24.63
N ILE A 562 16.38 -13.74 24.02
CA ILE A 562 16.70 -15.15 23.80
C ILE A 562 16.24 -15.54 22.41
N GLU A 563 16.73 -16.63 21.86
CA GLU A 563 16.44 -17.06 20.48
C GLU A 563 14.93 -17.21 20.19
N GLU A 564 14.17 -17.65 21.22
CA GLU A 564 12.74 -17.93 21.09
C GLU A 564 11.83 -16.70 21.26
N VAL A 565 12.36 -15.57 21.76
CA VAL A 565 11.54 -14.39 22.08
C VAL A 565 12.00 -13.18 21.29
N THR A 566 11.09 -12.57 20.53
CA THR A 566 11.28 -11.29 19.85
C THR A 566 10.35 -10.24 20.44
N LEU A 567 10.90 -9.14 20.89
CA LEU A 567 10.17 -7.96 21.33
C LEU A 567 10.37 -6.84 20.31
N SER A 568 9.28 -6.33 19.73
CA SER A 568 9.34 -5.25 18.75
C SER A 568 8.49 -4.08 19.21
N THR A 569 8.98 -2.88 18.97
CA THR A 569 8.23 -1.66 19.25
C THR A 569 8.40 -0.66 18.12
N SER A 570 7.32 0.04 17.79
CA SER A 570 7.36 1.22 16.94
C SER A 570 6.64 2.38 17.61
N TYR A 571 7.28 3.53 17.62
CA TYR A 571 6.70 4.77 18.14
C TYR A 571 6.82 5.87 17.12
N THR A 572 5.75 6.62 16.92
CA THR A 572 5.73 7.80 16.07
C THR A 572 5.10 8.97 16.81
N TYR A 573 5.83 10.06 16.88
CA TYR A 573 5.29 11.37 17.24
C TYR A 573 5.19 12.21 15.98
N THR A 574 3.99 12.77 15.68
CA THR A 574 3.77 13.63 14.52
C THR A 574 3.04 14.91 14.93
N LYS A 575 3.65 16.06 14.69
CA LYS A 575 3.02 17.37 14.82
C LYS A 575 2.82 17.95 13.42
N THR A 576 1.57 18.29 13.10
CA THR A 576 1.19 18.95 11.85
C THR A 576 0.61 20.34 12.15
N GLU A 577 0.83 21.30 11.26
CA GLU A 577 0.32 22.67 11.43
C GLU A 577 0.16 23.32 10.05
N GLN A 578 -0.98 23.97 9.81
CA GLN A 578 -1.18 24.87 8.69
C GLN A 578 -0.43 26.16 8.97
N THR A 579 0.46 26.59 8.07
CA THR A 579 1.38 27.72 8.32
C THR A 579 0.94 29.02 7.66
N SER A 580 -0.06 28.96 6.79
CA SER A 580 -0.66 30.11 6.11
C SER A 580 -2.17 29.93 5.93
N GLY A 581 -2.84 30.95 5.40
CA GLY A 581 -4.27 30.96 5.13
C GLY A 581 -5.15 31.22 6.37
N ALA A 582 -6.47 31.05 6.19
CA ALA A 582 -7.46 31.32 7.22
C ALA A 582 -7.37 30.41 8.45
N ASN A 583 -6.80 29.21 8.26
CA ASN A 583 -6.70 28.17 9.29
C ASN A 583 -5.27 28.02 9.84
N LYS A 584 -4.47 29.10 9.78
CA LYS A 584 -3.10 29.09 10.31
C LYS A 584 -3.09 28.72 11.80
N GLY A 585 -2.22 27.76 12.15
CA GLY A 585 -2.10 27.20 13.50
C GLY A 585 -2.89 25.92 13.71
N ASP A 586 -3.87 25.60 12.86
CA ASP A 586 -4.65 24.38 12.96
C ASP A 586 -3.85 23.15 12.47
N PRO A 587 -4.13 21.95 13.01
CA PRO A 587 -3.47 20.72 12.57
C PRO A 587 -3.95 20.31 11.16
N LEU A 588 -3.33 19.27 10.60
CA LEU A 588 -3.87 18.55 9.44
C LEU A 588 -4.89 17.49 9.88
N ASN A 589 -5.74 17.09 8.94
CA ASN A 589 -6.92 16.26 9.20
C ASN A 589 -6.56 14.84 9.66
N ARG A 590 -7.09 14.43 10.81
CA ARG A 590 -7.06 13.06 11.36
C ARG A 590 -5.69 12.42 11.51
N ILE A 591 -4.69 13.20 11.85
CA ILE A 591 -3.36 12.71 12.17
C ILE A 591 -3.21 12.60 13.69
N PRO A 592 -3.03 11.37 14.25
CA PRO A 592 -2.78 11.21 15.67
C PRO A 592 -1.40 11.74 16.04
N LYS A 593 -1.30 12.43 17.17
CA LYS A 593 -0.01 12.95 17.65
C LYS A 593 0.96 11.85 18.06
N HIS A 594 0.44 10.75 18.60
CA HIS A 594 1.22 9.64 19.11
C HIS A 594 0.65 8.32 18.57
N LEU A 595 1.52 7.48 18.07
CA LEU A 595 1.24 6.09 17.76
C LEU A 595 2.32 5.26 18.46
N LEU A 596 1.90 4.19 19.14
CA LEU A 596 2.81 3.24 19.75
C LEU A 596 2.28 1.83 19.48
N ASN A 597 3.12 0.98 18.93
CA ASN A 597 2.86 -0.45 18.85
C ASN A 597 3.94 -1.19 19.62
N VAL A 598 3.55 -2.19 20.37
CA VAL A 598 4.44 -3.10 21.08
C VAL A 598 3.99 -4.51 20.76
N ASN A 599 4.90 -5.33 20.26
CA ASN A 599 4.67 -6.72 19.91
C ASN A 599 5.63 -7.59 20.69
N ALA A 600 5.13 -8.71 21.18
CA ALA A 600 5.90 -9.79 21.74
C ALA A 600 5.58 -11.07 20.97
N ASP A 601 6.60 -11.73 20.49
CA ASP A 601 6.52 -12.96 19.72
C ASP A 601 7.36 -14.02 20.43
N TRP A 602 6.77 -15.17 20.73
CA TRP A 602 7.41 -16.25 21.49
C TRP A 602 7.25 -17.58 20.76
N GLN A 603 8.34 -18.07 20.23
CA GLN A 603 8.44 -19.43 19.70
C GLN A 603 8.47 -20.42 20.87
N PHE A 604 7.28 -20.75 21.38
CA PHE A 604 7.10 -21.56 22.60
C PHE A 604 7.65 -22.98 22.44
N THR A 605 7.50 -23.58 21.27
CA THR A 605 8.16 -24.83 20.85
C THR A 605 8.52 -24.69 19.35
N PRO A 606 9.32 -25.61 18.77
CA PRO A 606 9.61 -25.57 17.33
C PRO A 606 8.34 -25.55 16.43
N GLN A 607 7.20 -26.06 16.95
CA GLN A 607 5.93 -26.10 16.23
C GLN A 607 4.96 -24.99 16.63
N ALA A 608 5.09 -24.40 17.84
CA ALA A 608 4.11 -23.47 18.40
C ALA A 608 4.69 -22.08 18.62
N ASN A 609 4.05 -21.10 18.03
CA ASN A 609 4.33 -19.69 18.23
C ASN A 609 3.14 -19.01 18.93
N ILE A 610 3.41 -18.12 19.87
CA ILE A 610 2.42 -17.27 20.55
C ILE A 610 2.86 -15.82 20.40
N TRP A 611 1.93 -14.96 20.01
CA TRP A 611 2.19 -13.52 19.90
C TRP A 611 1.16 -12.71 20.69
N ALA A 612 1.59 -11.55 21.18
CA ALA A 612 0.74 -10.54 21.79
C ALA A 612 1.10 -9.15 21.25
N LYS A 613 0.09 -8.32 21.03
CA LYS A 613 0.24 -6.99 20.47
C LYS A 613 -0.58 -5.97 21.26
N ALA A 614 0.02 -4.81 21.53
CA ALA A 614 -0.68 -3.64 22.07
C ALA A 614 -0.45 -2.44 21.15
N SER A 615 -1.52 -1.78 20.73
CA SER A 615 -1.48 -0.62 19.85
C SER A 615 -2.19 0.56 20.51
N TYR A 616 -1.46 1.64 20.76
CA TYR A 616 -1.99 2.91 21.27
C TYR A 616 -2.07 3.93 20.15
N ARG A 617 -3.25 4.53 19.98
CA ARG A 617 -3.50 5.66 19.09
C ARG A 617 -3.87 6.89 19.90
N GLY A 618 -3.09 7.95 19.77
CA GLY A 618 -3.31 9.22 20.43
C GLY A 618 -4.52 9.97 19.87
N LYS A 619 -4.83 11.10 20.47
CA LYS A 619 -5.89 12.01 20.01
C LYS A 619 -5.65 12.48 18.59
N GLU A 620 -6.73 12.62 17.82
CA GLU A 620 -6.71 13.15 16.46
C GLU A 620 -7.80 14.21 16.26
N THR A 621 -7.56 15.19 15.39
CA THR A 621 -8.50 16.27 15.11
C THR A 621 -9.10 16.08 13.72
N GLN A 622 -10.42 16.07 13.61
CA GLN A 622 -11.09 16.20 12.32
C GLN A 622 -11.26 17.67 12.00
N LEU A 623 -10.89 18.06 10.78
CA LEU A 623 -11.14 19.40 10.30
C LEU A 623 -12.59 19.55 9.85
N SER A 624 -13.16 20.75 10.02
CA SER A 624 -14.44 21.14 9.45
C SER A 624 -14.34 21.31 7.94
N ARG A 625 -15.46 21.47 7.26
CA ARG A 625 -15.49 21.92 5.85
C ARG A 625 -14.78 23.29 5.76
N GLY A 626 -13.81 23.41 4.86
CA GLY A 626 -12.98 24.61 4.77
C GLY A 626 -11.67 24.56 5.54
N GLY A 627 -11.39 23.45 6.25
CA GLY A 627 -10.07 23.14 6.82
C GLY A 627 -9.79 23.68 8.23
N ALA A 628 -10.75 24.38 8.88
CA ALA A 628 -10.60 24.83 10.26
C ALA A 628 -10.66 23.67 11.26
N LYS A 629 -10.06 23.84 12.44
CA LYS A 629 -10.13 22.88 13.53
C LYS A 629 -11.59 22.56 13.88
N GLY A 630 -11.96 21.30 13.82
CA GLY A 630 -13.26 20.78 14.18
C GLY A 630 -13.20 19.90 15.43
N THR A 631 -13.78 18.69 15.35
CA THR A 631 -13.90 17.75 16.47
C THR A 631 -12.55 17.11 16.83
N GLU A 632 -12.19 17.12 18.11
CA GLU A 632 -11.09 16.32 18.64
C GLU A 632 -11.61 14.97 19.12
N TYR A 633 -11.07 13.89 18.56
CA TYR A 633 -11.39 12.51 18.93
C TYR A 633 -10.42 12.00 20.01
N PRO A 634 -10.92 11.19 20.97
CA PRO A 634 -10.11 10.66 22.07
C PRO A 634 -9.10 9.62 21.60
N SER A 635 -8.10 9.36 22.44
CA SER A 635 -7.14 8.27 22.28
C SER A 635 -7.77 6.93 22.67
N TYR A 636 -7.18 5.84 22.14
CA TYR A 636 -7.58 4.48 22.52
C TYR A 636 -6.41 3.50 22.41
N THR A 637 -6.54 2.37 23.10
CA THR A 637 -5.61 1.24 23.03
C THR A 637 -6.38 -0.01 22.61
N MET A 638 -5.78 -0.80 21.72
CA MET A 638 -6.23 -2.12 21.32
C MET A 638 -5.20 -3.15 21.75
N VAL A 639 -5.66 -4.31 22.18
CA VAL A 639 -4.80 -5.44 22.57
C VAL A 639 -5.26 -6.67 21.83
N ASP A 640 -4.34 -7.34 21.17
CA ASP A 640 -4.56 -8.55 20.38
C ASP A 640 -3.64 -9.66 20.90
N ILE A 641 -4.08 -10.91 20.83
CA ILE A 641 -3.28 -12.10 21.17
C ILE A 641 -3.62 -13.23 20.22
N GLY A 642 -2.66 -14.06 19.91
CA GLY A 642 -2.89 -15.24 19.09
C GLY A 642 -1.66 -16.13 19.00
N GLY A 643 -1.72 -17.07 18.08
CA GLY A 643 -0.61 -17.99 17.84
C GLY A 643 -0.81 -18.82 16.59
N SER A 644 0.22 -19.56 16.27
CA SER A 644 0.23 -20.55 15.19
C SER A 644 0.76 -21.87 15.68
N TYR A 645 0.34 -22.95 15.04
CA TYR A 645 0.80 -24.30 15.29
C TYR A 645 1.08 -25.04 13.99
N LYS A 646 2.33 -25.43 13.78
CA LYS A 646 2.77 -26.28 12.67
C LYS A 646 2.43 -27.71 13.02
N PHE A 647 1.36 -28.25 12.43
CA PHE A 647 0.92 -29.62 12.64
C PHE A 647 1.90 -30.63 11.99
N ASP A 648 2.37 -30.29 10.81
CA ASP A 648 3.43 -30.97 10.08
C ASP A 648 4.21 -29.96 9.20
N ASP A 649 5.13 -30.43 8.36
CA ASP A 649 5.96 -29.58 7.50
C ASP A 649 5.17 -28.79 6.46
N ARG A 650 3.89 -29.12 6.23
CA ARG A 650 3.04 -28.52 5.23
C ARG A 650 1.83 -27.78 5.79
N THR A 651 1.37 -28.18 6.98
CA THR A 651 0.09 -27.72 7.52
C THR A 651 0.30 -26.87 8.76
N SER A 652 -0.20 -25.65 8.72
CA SER A 652 -0.18 -24.72 9.85
C SER A 652 -1.59 -24.26 10.23
N PHE A 653 -1.90 -24.27 11.50
CA PHE A 653 -3.13 -23.71 12.05
C PHE A 653 -2.84 -22.37 12.74
N PHE A 654 -3.80 -21.46 12.65
CA PHE A 654 -3.71 -20.14 13.26
C PHE A 654 -4.96 -19.86 14.07
N ALA A 655 -4.78 -19.19 15.22
CA ALA A 655 -5.88 -18.72 16.04
C ALA A 655 -5.53 -17.38 16.67
N GLY A 656 -6.51 -16.50 16.85
CA GLY A 656 -6.29 -15.21 17.50
C GLY A 656 -7.57 -14.57 18.03
N VAL A 657 -7.38 -13.71 19.02
CA VAL A 657 -8.42 -12.83 19.55
C VAL A 657 -7.94 -11.38 19.37
N TYR A 658 -8.62 -10.68 18.49
CA TYR A 658 -8.37 -9.25 18.25
C TYR A 658 -9.28 -8.41 19.14
N ASN A 659 -8.78 -7.22 19.53
CA ASN A 659 -9.49 -6.35 20.46
C ASN A 659 -9.94 -7.11 21.72
N LEU A 660 -8.98 -7.76 22.37
CA LEU A 660 -9.19 -8.62 23.56
C LEU A 660 -10.04 -7.94 24.63
N THR A 661 -9.88 -6.64 24.80
CA THR A 661 -10.62 -5.82 25.79
C THR A 661 -12.02 -5.43 25.32
N ASN A 662 -12.42 -5.79 24.12
CA ASN A 662 -13.69 -5.38 23.47
C ASN A 662 -13.92 -3.87 23.53
N LYS A 663 -12.85 -3.09 23.22
CA LYS A 663 -12.96 -1.63 23.18
C LYS A 663 -13.88 -1.21 22.03
N LYS A 664 -14.99 -0.58 22.34
CA LYS A 664 -15.93 -0.05 21.34
C LYS A 664 -15.36 1.25 20.74
N ILE A 665 -15.19 1.24 19.43
CA ILE A 665 -14.75 2.40 18.63
C ILE A 665 -15.86 2.69 17.63
N ASP A 666 -16.77 3.57 18.02
CA ASP A 666 -17.93 3.96 17.23
C ASP A 666 -17.73 5.30 16.51
N ASN A 667 -18.53 5.52 15.47
CA ASN A 667 -18.42 6.70 14.62
C ASN A 667 -18.75 8.02 15.33
N LEU A 668 -19.61 8.00 16.34
CA LEU A 668 -20.00 9.23 17.07
C LEU A 668 -18.86 9.70 17.97
N THR A 669 -18.25 8.78 18.71
CA THR A 669 -17.20 9.09 19.69
C THR A 669 -15.83 9.27 19.02
N PHE A 670 -15.52 8.46 17.98
CA PHE A 670 -14.19 8.40 17.39
C PHE A 670 -14.14 8.83 15.92
N GLY A 671 -15.26 9.19 15.33
CA GLY A 671 -15.39 9.58 13.92
C GLY A 671 -15.06 8.45 12.92
N LYS A 672 -15.04 7.23 13.40
CA LYS A 672 -14.84 5.99 12.63
C LYS A 672 -15.38 4.81 13.42
N SER A 673 -15.75 3.74 12.73
CA SER A 673 -16.12 2.47 13.37
C SER A 673 -15.01 1.47 13.16
N LEU A 674 -14.56 0.82 14.24
CA LEU A 674 -13.67 -0.33 14.19
C LEU A 674 -14.41 -1.52 14.80
N GLU A 675 -14.07 -2.71 14.33
CA GLU A 675 -14.64 -3.96 14.81
C GLU A 675 -14.38 -4.16 16.30
N GLY A 676 -15.35 -4.70 17.02
CA GLY A 676 -15.27 -5.13 18.41
C GLY A 676 -14.29 -6.31 18.59
N ARG A 677 -14.45 -7.05 19.70
CA ARG A 677 -13.70 -8.29 19.88
C ARG A 677 -14.08 -9.27 18.79
N ARG A 678 -13.08 -9.92 18.19
CA ARG A 678 -13.30 -10.94 17.18
C ARG A 678 -12.33 -12.09 17.33
N TYR A 679 -12.81 -13.26 16.98
CA TYR A 679 -12.06 -14.52 17.01
C TYR A 679 -11.70 -14.89 15.57
N TRP A 680 -10.44 -15.19 15.33
CA TRP A 680 -9.92 -15.53 14.03
C TRP A 680 -9.32 -16.93 14.07
N LEU A 681 -9.66 -17.74 13.10
CA LEU A 681 -9.20 -19.12 12.93
C LEU A 681 -8.79 -19.32 11.48
N GLY A 682 -7.68 -19.97 11.24
CA GLY A 682 -7.18 -20.21 9.90
C GLY A 682 -6.35 -21.47 9.79
N VAL A 683 -6.23 -21.95 8.55
CA VAL A 683 -5.36 -23.05 8.16
C VAL A 683 -4.62 -22.67 6.88
N SER A 684 -3.35 -23.01 6.82
CA SER A 684 -2.49 -22.88 5.64
C SER A 684 -1.88 -24.23 5.32
N VAL A 685 -1.88 -24.58 4.04
CA VAL A 685 -1.28 -25.83 3.54
C VAL A 685 -0.30 -25.48 2.44
N ASP A 686 0.96 -25.84 2.65
CA ASP A 686 2.06 -25.74 1.68
C ASP A 686 2.25 -27.09 0.97
N PHE A 687 2.59 -27.09 -0.33
CA PHE A 687 2.79 -28.32 -1.11
C PHE A 687 3.84 -28.19 -2.20
#